data_fa17123f3491dbc6b6bc0e6fa315ad43
#
_entry.id   fa17123f3491dbc6b6bc0e6fa315ad43
#
_cell.length_a   1.000
_cell.length_b   1.000
_cell.length_c   1.000
_cell.angle_alpha   90.00
_cell.angle_beta   90.00
_cell.angle_gamma   90.00
#
_symmetry.space_group_name_H-M   'P 1'
#
loop_
_entity.id
_entity.type
_entity.pdbx_description
1 polymer ?
#
loop_
_entity_poly.entity_id
_entity_poly.type
_entity_poly.pdbx_seq_one_letter_code
_entity_poly.pdbx_strand_id
1 'polypeptide(L)'
;RPVRSGMVLAATWFVLSCSGKESPTAPPVVASVVVTPGGDTLATLGRTQMFSAVATDQNGNPVSATIRWHSTNALVVTVDSVTGLVTAVGNGAAIVRATASGVNGDAIVVVSQAVAHVVISPPSGGFSAVGDTQRFTATAKDSSGALIQGVPFLWVSSDPSVVTVDTGGLVTTRGPGQTQITAAARGIPGSAAMTVTQATTQLAFRVPPADAIAGASLNPAVQVEVRDGNGHVVASSQDLVTIYVSGGPLGGATVFGTSSVNAVNGIAVFSGVSLRRAGAGFTLSATTGVLTSSPSPTFTITPGPVAQVVFTRGPAPTVEANVAFDTLAVGFRDAFGNTIDTGAVNIGVGNSPWPGVSIQGSNGQVLVNGVAKFGDLAITRPGHAYTLLARSQSGVTVSTAPFDVKLTLSAVSAGAGHACGIAPGGTYCWGENAFLQSGGITTGSDSVPGPVPGGLTFTQVAAGFLATCGLVSGGQAYCWGSGFTGERGDSDQTVGNTANPVPVAGNHLFRVLAAGRGHFCGIQADSSAFCWGGNDSGQLGDGSTTSRHYPVPVSGGLAFAQITPGGWHTCGITGTGKAYCWGGNSAGQLGDSTNTPRAVPGAVVGGLSFKMVAAGFVTTCGVTTLNGLICWGSNGNGALGDGKLNDRNAPDLGDIVPFQPDSIVAGSVFGCVHGQTGVACWGDGRFGELGTSSTSSSSVPVFTANSLLLTRITANPGGSFVCARRFDTGRYWCWGANGQGQLGDGSTTDRSEPTPVIQ
;
A
#
# COMPACT_ATOMS: atom_id res chain seq x y z
N ARG A 1 2.83 39.24 -89.70
CA ARG A 1 2.27 39.99 -90.88
C ARG A 1 3.16 41.20 -91.16
N PRO A 2 3.29 41.59 -92.36
CA PRO A 2 3.97 40.99 -93.51
C PRO A 2 4.74 42.10 -94.33
N VAL A 3 5.22 41.71 -95.44
CA VAL A 3 5.17 42.36 -96.75
C VAL A 3 6.49 42.90 -97.26
N ARG A 4 6.94 42.24 -98.20
CA ARG A 4 7.15 42.66 -99.67
C ARG A 4 8.40 43.52 -99.97
N SER A 5 9.11 43.04 -100.79
CA SER A 5 9.10 43.08 -102.26
C SER A 5 10.05 44.08 -102.85
N GLY A 6 10.60 43.71 -103.90
CA GLY A 6 11.05 44.48 -104.97
C GLY A 6 12.49 44.15 -105.36
N MET A 7 12.83 43.27 -106.22
CA MET A 7 12.71 43.28 -107.70
C MET A 7 13.23 44.55 -108.33
N VAL A 8 14.10 44.38 -109.19
CA VAL A 8 14.10 44.67 -110.64
C VAL A 8 15.46 45.10 -111.14
N LEU A 9 16.02 44.30 -111.96
CA LEU A 9 16.32 44.36 -113.42
C LEU A 9 17.35 45.39 -113.87
N ALA A 10 18.26 44.90 -114.55
CA ALA A 10 18.62 44.78 -116.00
C ALA A 10 19.36 45.97 -116.59
N ALA A 11 20.14 45.73 -117.35
CA ALA A 11 20.39 45.58 -118.77
C ALA A 11 21.68 46.28 -119.18
N THR A 12 22.48 45.56 -119.81
CA THR A 12 22.90 45.51 -121.21
C THR A 12 23.40 46.84 -121.88
N TRP A 13 24.48 46.78 -122.52
CA TRP A 13 24.73 46.81 -123.92
C TRP A 13 26.22 47.15 -124.21
N PHE A 14 26.87 46.30 -125.03
CA PHE A 14 27.57 46.50 -126.31
C PHE A 14 28.43 47.79 -126.52
N VAL A 15 29.52 47.75 -127.24
CA VAL A 15 29.97 47.19 -128.53
C VAL A 15 31.47 47.42 -128.73
N LEU A 16 32.15 46.50 -129.39
CA LEU A 16 33.09 46.47 -130.47
C LEU A 16 34.21 47.56 -130.52
N SER A 17 35.31 47.36 -130.85
CA SER A 17 35.99 46.49 -131.79
C SER A 17 37.51 46.86 -131.90
N CYS A 18 38.21 45.93 -132.30
CA CYS A 18 39.33 45.81 -133.24
C CYS A 18 40.75 46.27 -132.90
N SER A 19 41.48 45.25 -133.03
CA SER A 19 42.74 44.96 -133.77
C SER A 19 44.04 45.57 -133.28
N GLY A 20 44.96 44.71 -133.00
CA GLY A 20 46.29 44.86 -133.49
C GLY A 20 47.42 44.20 -132.73
N LYS A 21 47.85 43.15 -133.27
CA LYS A 21 49.22 42.58 -133.33
C LYS A 21 49.92 42.17 -132.03
N GLU A 22 50.25 40.96 -132.02
CA GLU A 22 50.98 40.15 -131.07
C GLU A 22 52.46 40.49 -130.99
N SER A 23 52.95 40.31 -129.74
CA SER A 23 54.34 39.92 -129.49
C SER A 23 54.33 38.87 -128.36
N PRO A 24 55.13 37.91 -128.34
CA PRO A 24 54.98 36.71 -127.56
C PRO A 24 55.18 37.07 -126.07
N THR A 25 54.15 36.78 -125.31
CA THR A 25 54.09 36.93 -123.85
C THR A 25 54.70 35.66 -123.20
N ALA A 26 55.59 35.90 -122.24
CA ALA A 26 56.08 34.84 -121.36
C ALA A 26 54.92 34.09 -120.69
N PRO A 27 55.07 32.80 -120.42
CA PRO A 27 53.93 32.11 -119.77
C PRO A 27 53.55 32.79 -118.49
N PRO A 28 52.25 32.87 -118.26
CA PRO A 28 51.72 33.58 -117.05
C PRO A 28 52.25 32.92 -115.76
N VAL A 29 52.95 33.67 -114.91
CA VAL A 29 53.44 33.27 -113.62
C VAL A 29 52.38 33.59 -112.55
N VAL A 30 52.12 32.69 -111.65
CA VAL A 30 51.14 32.94 -110.51
C VAL A 30 51.65 34.16 -109.70
N ALA A 31 50.83 35.21 -109.59
CA ALA A 31 51.16 36.39 -108.85
C ALA A 31 50.34 36.50 -107.55
N SER A 32 49.12 35.92 -107.56
CA SER A 32 48.29 35.83 -106.34
C SER A 32 47.41 34.58 -106.32
N VAL A 33 47.03 34.15 -105.14
CA VAL A 33 46.07 33.08 -104.94
C VAL A 33 44.93 33.65 -104.07
N VAL A 34 43.73 33.67 -104.61
CA VAL A 34 42.55 34.14 -103.92
C VAL A 34 41.72 32.94 -103.43
N VAL A 35 41.51 32.90 -102.15
CA VAL A 35 40.71 31.84 -101.53
C VAL A 35 39.26 32.32 -101.28
N THR A 36 38.31 31.51 -101.69
CA THR A 36 36.86 31.80 -101.52
C THR A 36 36.18 30.62 -100.87
N PRO A 37 35.49 30.86 -99.76
CA PRO A 37 35.31 32.12 -99.06
C PRO A 37 36.65 32.58 -98.41
N GLY A 38 36.84 33.91 -98.20
CA GLY A 38 38.00 34.47 -97.51
C GLY A 38 38.11 34.15 -96.03
N GLY A 39 37.12 33.46 -95.48
CA GLY A 39 37.02 32.94 -94.11
C GLY A 39 35.65 32.43 -93.83
N ASP A 40 35.53 31.62 -92.81
CA ASP A 40 34.26 31.05 -92.30
C ASP A 40 34.30 30.74 -90.84
N THR A 41 33.08 30.66 -90.19
CA THR A 41 32.95 30.23 -88.80
C THR A 41 32.13 28.91 -88.75
N LEU A 42 32.78 27.90 -88.29
CA LEU A 42 32.16 26.54 -88.14
C LEU A 42 31.68 26.41 -86.71
N ALA A 43 30.36 26.22 -86.52
CA ALA A 43 29.69 26.19 -85.21
C ALA A 43 29.63 24.77 -84.58
N THR A 44 30.10 23.76 -85.29
CA THR A 44 30.15 22.35 -84.81
C THR A 44 31.37 21.61 -85.24
N LEU A 45 31.85 20.70 -84.40
CA LEU A 45 32.95 19.78 -84.83
C LEU A 45 32.41 18.82 -85.91
N GLY A 46 33.32 18.43 -86.82
CA GLY A 46 32.98 17.57 -87.92
C GLY A 46 32.28 18.32 -89.09
N ARG A 47 31.84 19.55 -88.89
CA ARG A 47 31.27 20.36 -89.97
C ARG A 47 32.33 20.61 -91.02
N THR A 48 31.97 20.47 -92.28
CA THR A 48 32.81 20.70 -93.43
C THR A 48 32.40 21.96 -94.19
N GLN A 49 33.39 22.63 -94.73
CA GLN A 49 33.20 23.78 -95.62
C GLN A 49 34.16 23.60 -96.79
N MET A 50 33.65 23.75 -97.98
CA MET A 50 34.44 23.73 -99.17
C MET A 50 35.05 25.11 -99.42
N PHE A 51 36.37 25.16 -99.55
CA PHE A 51 37.08 26.36 -100.01
C PHE A 51 37.57 26.12 -101.41
N SER A 52 37.49 27.13 -102.30
CA SER A 52 38.06 27.12 -103.63
C SER A 52 39.10 28.15 -103.69
N ALA A 53 40.10 27.92 -104.53
CA ALA A 53 41.16 28.92 -104.79
C ALA A 53 41.41 29.12 -106.31
N VAL A 54 41.67 30.36 -106.67
CA VAL A 54 42.00 30.70 -108.03
C VAL A 54 43.37 31.38 -108.02
N ALA A 55 44.31 30.79 -108.71
CA ALA A 55 45.60 31.44 -108.94
C ALA A 55 45.49 32.38 -110.09
N THR A 56 45.99 33.58 -109.94
CA THR A 56 45.95 34.64 -110.96
C THR A 56 47.38 35.18 -111.27
N ASP A 57 47.53 35.69 -112.50
CA ASP A 57 48.73 36.35 -112.91
C ASP A 57 48.77 37.80 -112.36
N GLN A 58 49.79 38.51 -112.72
CA GLN A 58 50.00 39.96 -112.30
C GLN A 58 48.90 40.89 -112.86
N ASN A 59 48.12 40.43 -113.81
CA ASN A 59 47.04 41.21 -114.46
C ASN A 59 45.66 40.82 -113.92
N GLY A 60 45.64 39.81 -112.97
CA GLY A 60 44.38 39.31 -112.35
C GLY A 60 43.69 38.18 -113.17
N ASN A 61 44.28 37.66 -114.28
CA ASN A 61 43.71 36.63 -115.09
C ASN A 61 43.96 35.24 -114.43
N PRO A 62 43.01 34.32 -114.47
CA PRO A 62 43.20 32.98 -113.91
C PRO A 62 44.33 32.21 -114.60
N VAL A 63 45.20 31.64 -113.77
CA VAL A 63 46.31 30.78 -114.24
C VAL A 63 46.07 29.31 -113.83
N SER A 64 46.22 28.46 -114.81
CA SER A 64 46.12 27.05 -114.44
C SER A 64 47.32 26.63 -113.65
N ALA A 65 47.16 26.40 -112.35
CA ALA A 65 48.22 25.95 -111.44
C ALA A 65 47.69 24.88 -110.52
N THR A 66 48.50 24.00 -110.10
CA THR A 66 48.10 22.99 -109.10
C THR A 66 48.05 23.63 -107.74
N ILE A 67 46.84 23.72 -107.16
CA ILE A 67 46.62 24.29 -105.81
C ILE A 67 46.81 23.14 -104.80
N ARG A 68 47.60 23.41 -103.74
CA ARG A 68 47.74 22.56 -102.55
C ARG A 68 47.26 23.32 -101.35
N TRP A 69 46.42 22.57 -100.55
CA TRP A 69 45.83 23.22 -99.36
C TRP A 69 46.55 22.68 -98.11
N HIS A 70 46.71 23.62 -97.13
CA HIS A 70 47.30 23.31 -95.85
C HIS A 70 46.60 24.12 -94.77
N SER A 71 46.34 23.48 -93.56
CA SER A 71 45.89 24.20 -92.40
C SER A 71 47.09 24.55 -91.52
N THR A 72 47.15 25.80 -91.02
CA THR A 72 48.18 26.22 -90.05
C THR A 72 47.96 25.60 -88.64
N ASN A 73 46.76 25.10 -88.37
CA ASN A 73 46.43 24.38 -87.09
C ASN A 73 45.50 23.23 -87.37
N ALA A 74 46.01 22.06 -87.54
CA ALA A 74 45.24 20.84 -87.80
C ALA A 74 44.40 20.36 -86.54
N LEU A 75 44.71 20.88 -85.36
CA LEU A 75 43.90 20.68 -84.17
C LEU A 75 42.63 21.48 -84.16
N VAL A 76 42.54 22.56 -84.96
CA VAL A 76 41.37 23.43 -85.15
C VAL A 76 40.58 22.98 -86.37
N VAL A 77 41.24 22.94 -87.57
CA VAL A 77 40.66 22.46 -88.80
C VAL A 77 41.65 21.62 -89.58
N THR A 78 41.18 20.53 -90.16
CA THR A 78 41.92 19.86 -91.25
C THR A 78 41.39 20.33 -92.59
N VAL A 79 42.26 20.29 -93.63
CA VAL A 79 41.85 20.59 -95.00
C VAL A 79 42.35 19.45 -95.90
N ASP A 80 41.52 18.99 -96.78
CA ASP A 80 41.93 18.07 -97.79
C ASP A 80 42.88 18.75 -98.74
N SER A 81 44.10 18.25 -98.94
CA SER A 81 45.19 18.95 -99.62
C SER A 81 44.94 19.12 -101.09
N VAL A 82 43.95 18.45 -101.66
CA VAL A 82 43.63 18.52 -103.07
C VAL A 82 42.33 19.24 -103.37
N THR A 83 41.27 18.90 -102.58
CA THR A 83 39.93 19.44 -102.81
C THR A 83 39.66 20.79 -102.16
N GLY A 84 40.39 21.10 -101.10
CA GLY A 84 40.12 22.30 -100.31
C GLY A 84 38.94 22.14 -99.33
N LEU A 85 38.49 20.86 -99.04
CA LEU A 85 37.48 20.62 -98.08
C LEU A 85 38.03 20.74 -96.69
N VAL A 86 37.55 21.68 -95.95
CA VAL A 86 37.94 21.96 -94.56
C VAL A 86 36.97 21.28 -93.64
N THR A 87 37.48 20.62 -92.60
CA THR A 87 36.72 19.96 -91.58
C THR A 87 37.07 20.51 -90.17
N ALA A 88 36.10 20.95 -89.38
CA ALA A 88 36.26 21.42 -88.00
C ALA A 88 36.67 20.23 -87.12
N VAL A 89 37.82 20.42 -86.41
CA VAL A 89 38.36 19.36 -85.48
C VAL A 89 38.32 19.82 -84.03
N GLY A 90 38.57 21.07 -83.75
CA GLY A 90 38.61 21.66 -82.41
C GLY A 90 38.39 23.15 -82.40
N ASN A 91 37.92 23.71 -81.24
CA ASN A 91 37.71 25.17 -81.14
C ASN A 91 39.01 25.93 -81.31
N GLY A 92 38.91 27.09 -81.97
CA GLY A 92 40.04 27.99 -82.20
C GLY A 92 39.96 28.62 -83.54
N ALA A 93 41.05 29.32 -83.98
CA ALA A 93 41.21 29.85 -85.30
C ALA A 93 42.43 29.19 -86.02
N ALA A 94 42.27 28.94 -87.29
CA ALA A 94 43.33 28.43 -88.15
C ALA A 94 43.26 29.15 -89.50
N ILE A 95 44.40 29.28 -90.13
CA ILE A 95 44.46 29.77 -91.50
C ILE A 95 44.48 28.54 -92.42
N VAL A 96 43.52 28.44 -93.33
CA VAL A 96 43.52 27.51 -94.43
C VAL A 96 44.23 28.17 -95.59
N ARG A 97 45.37 27.65 -96.01
CA ARG A 97 46.24 28.19 -97.00
C ARG A 97 46.22 27.38 -98.30
N ALA A 98 45.89 28.03 -99.34
CA ALA A 98 46.03 27.51 -100.67
C ALA A 98 47.37 27.98 -101.28
N THR A 99 48.20 27.03 -101.73
CA THR A 99 49.53 27.44 -102.30
C THR A 99 49.54 26.94 -103.73
N ALA A 100 49.89 27.85 -104.68
CA ALA A 100 50.10 27.59 -106.06
C ALA A 100 51.42 28.18 -106.49
N SER A 101 52.41 27.34 -107.02
CA SER A 101 53.74 27.80 -107.52
C SER A 101 54.49 28.64 -106.47
N GLY A 102 54.28 28.38 -105.16
CA GLY A 102 54.96 29.12 -104.08
C GLY A 102 54.22 30.43 -103.61
N VAL A 103 53.12 30.83 -104.25
CA VAL A 103 52.31 31.92 -103.82
C VAL A 103 51.14 31.43 -102.98
N ASN A 104 50.87 32.10 -101.86
CA ASN A 104 49.86 31.70 -100.89
C ASN A 104 48.66 32.65 -101.00
N GLY A 105 47.44 32.00 -100.85
CA GLY A 105 46.23 32.67 -100.50
C GLY A 105 45.70 32.08 -99.19
N ASP A 106 45.25 32.94 -98.31
CA ASP A 106 44.87 32.55 -96.95
C ASP A 106 43.36 32.83 -96.70
N ALA A 107 42.69 31.94 -95.96
CA ALA A 107 41.37 32.15 -95.42
C ALA A 107 41.39 31.80 -93.92
N ILE A 108 40.77 32.64 -93.10
CA ILE A 108 40.68 32.39 -91.64
C ILE A 108 39.44 31.59 -91.36
N VAL A 109 39.61 30.40 -90.81
CA VAL A 109 38.52 29.57 -90.32
C VAL A 109 38.52 29.57 -88.81
N VAL A 110 37.42 30.01 -88.24
CA VAL A 110 37.18 29.98 -86.83
C VAL A 110 36.23 28.82 -86.50
N VAL A 111 36.66 27.94 -85.63
CA VAL A 111 35.74 26.91 -85.06
C VAL A 111 35.31 27.36 -83.67
N SER A 112 34.03 27.65 -83.48
CA SER A 112 33.44 28.11 -82.22
C SER A 112 32.14 27.28 -82.03
N GLN A 113 32.28 26.15 -81.29
CA GLN A 113 31.12 25.33 -81.08
C GLN A 113 30.02 26.16 -80.42
N ALA A 114 28.83 26.14 -81.01
CA ALA A 114 27.62 26.65 -80.42
C ALA A 114 26.88 25.58 -79.65
N VAL A 115 26.42 25.87 -78.41
CA VAL A 115 25.65 24.97 -77.66
C VAL A 115 24.29 24.72 -78.36
N ALA A 116 24.05 23.50 -78.72
CA ALA A 116 22.77 23.06 -79.29
C ALA A 116 21.93 22.24 -78.34
N HIS A 117 22.60 21.49 -77.46
CA HIS A 117 21.94 20.62 -76.50
C HIS A 117 22.67 20.70 -75.16
N VAL A 118 21.88 20.71 -74.06
CA VAL A 118 22.38 20.46 -72.71
C VAL A 118 21.75 19.18 -72.18
N VAL A 119 22.58 18.26 -71.75
CA VAL A 119 22.17 16.97 -71.22
C VAL A 119 22.52 16.92 -69.72
N ILE A 120 21.51 16.64 -68.89
CA ILE A 120 21.71 16.44 -67.45
C ILE A 120 21.80 14.93 -67.16
N SER A 121 22.74 14.58 -66.33
CA SER A 121 22.91 13.18 -65.85
C SER A 121 23.01 13.17 -64.33
N PRO A 122 22.19 12.31 -63.68
CA PRO A 122 21.18 11.44 -64.26
C PRO A 122 19.99 12.23 -64.86
N PRO A 123 19.18 11.62 -65.78
CA PRO A 123 18.07 12.32 -66.45
C PRO A 123 16.84 12.59 -65.56
N SER A 124 16.82 11.98 -64.36
CA SER A 124 15.77 12.20 -63.33
C SER A 124 16.33 11.90 -61.96
N GLY A 125 15.69 12.37 -60.90
CA GLY A 125 15.95 12.05 -59.50
C GLY A 125 14.69 11.65 -58.77
N GLY A 126 14.78 10.54 -58.03
CA GLY A 126 13.72 10.10 -57.09
C GLY A 126 14.26 10.11 -55.68
N PHE A 127 13.51 10.72 -54.75
CA PHE A 127 13.92 10.91 -53.37
C PHE A 127 12.78 10.46 -52.45
N SER A 128 13.13 9.90 -51.26
CA SER A 128 12.19 9.38 -50.30
C SER A 128 12.14 10.16 -48.98
N ALA A 129 13.02 11.17 -48.84
CA ALA A 129 13.01 11.98 -47.61
C ALA A 129 13.34 13.46 -47.96
N VAL A 130 12.88 14.38 -47.12
CA VAL A 130 13.31 15.79 -47.10
C VAL A 130 14.75 15.88 -46.61
N GLY A 131 15.57 16.73 -47.22
CA GLY A 131 17.00 16.83 -46.94
C GLY A 131 17.87 15.86 -47.70
N ASP A 132 17.31 14.94 -48.47
CA ASP A 132 18.10 14.08 -49.38
C ASP A 132 18.85 14.91 -50.38
N THR A 133 20.07 14.52 -50.74
CA THR A 133 20.92 15.22 -51.68
C THR A 133 21.41 14.29 -52.77
N GLN A 134 21.49 14.80 -53.99
CA GLN A 134 22.08 14.06 -55.12
C GLN A 134 22.76 15.07 -56.05
N ARG A 135 23.96 14.75 -56.54
CA ARG A 135 24.65 15.55 -57.52
C ARG A 135 24.22 15.20 -58.91
N PHE A 136 23.83 16.21 -59.68
CA PHE A 136 23.57 16.16 -61.13
C PHE A 136 24.71 16.84 -61.86
N THR A 137 25.05 16.35 -63.00
CA THR A 137 26.05 16.94 -63.86
C THR A 137 25.39 17.37 -65.18
N ALA A 138 25.84 18.47 -65.76
CA ALA A 138 25.39 18.92 -67.07
C ALA A 138 26.53 18.88 -68.06
N THR A 139 26.22 18.54 -69.29
CA THR A 139 27.15 18.53 -70.41
C THR A 139 26.56 19.34 -71.58
N ALA A 140 27.32 20.26 -72.11
CA ALA A 140 26.92 21.03 -73.32
C ALA A 140 27.47 20.33 -74.56
N LYS A 141 26.61 20.17 -75.55
CA LYS A 141 26.94 19.55 -76.84
C LYS A 141 26.59 20.51 -77.97
N ASP A 142 27.36 20.48 -79.06
CA ASP A 142 26.98 21.16 -80.32
C ASP A 142 25.95 20.37 -81.14
N SER A 143 25.51 20.84 -82.26
CA SER A 143 24.49 20.17 -83.12
C SER A 143 24.94 18.85 -83.72
N SER A 144 26.25 18.53 -83.67
CA SER A 144 26.77 17.21 -84.07
C SER A 144 26.81 16.26 -82.93
N GLY A 145 26.55 16.68 -81.70
CA GLY A 145 26.62 15.90 -80.48
C GLY A 145 28.00 15.89 -79.82
N ALA A 146 28.94 16.65 -80.33
CA ALA A 146 30.28 16.78 -79.76
C ALA A 146 30.27 17.63 -78.48
N LEU A 147 31.07 17.23 -77.46
CA LEU A 147 31.17 17.92 -76.17
C LEU A 147 31.82 19.30 -76.31
N ILE A 148 31.24 20.32 -75.67
CA ILE A 148 31.82 21.58 -75.52
C ILE A 148 32.40 21.77 -74.12
N GLN A 149 33.66 21.81 -73.92
CA GLN A 149 34.36 21.93 -72.66
C GLN A 149 34.38 23.40 -72.12
N GLY A 150 34.35 23.48 -70.73
CA GLY A 150 34.55 24.76 -70.06
C GLY A 150 33.37 25.72 -70.14
N VAL A 151 32.18 25.29 -70.49
CA VAL A 151 30.99 26.12 -70.53
C VAL A 151 30.34 26.13 -69.12
N PRO A 152 30.12 27.27 -68.50
CA PRO A 152 29.42 27.38 -67.24
C PRO A 152 27.91 27.09 -67.40
N PHE A 153 27.35 26.43 -66.40
CA PHE A 153 25.93 26.10 -66.35
C PHE A 153 25.22 26.96 -65.30
N LEU A 154 24.08 27.53 -65.64
CA LEU A 154 23.13 28.12 -64.69
C LEU A 154 22.11 27.07 -64.31
N TRP A 155 22.13 26.67 -63.03
CA TRP A 155 21.19 25.72 -62.47
C TRP A 155 20.02 26.43 -61.85
N VAL A 156 18.79 25.94 -62.08
CA VAL A 156 17.56 26.48 -61.51
C VAL A 156 16.60 25.33 -61.25
N SER A 157 15.89 25.38 -60.14
CA SER A 157 14.72 24.53 -59.88
C SER A 157 13.45 25.28 -60.28
N SER A 158 12.52 24.62 -60.94
CA SER A 158 11.20 25.20 -61.27
C SER A 158 10.32 25.37 -60.04
N ASP A 159 10.55 24.58 -58.95
CA ASP A 159 9.92 24.75 -57.66
C ASP A 159 10.94 24.51 -56.52
N PRO A 160 11.51 25.58 -55.97
CA PRO A 160 12.47 25.51 -54.86
C PRO A 160 11.86 24.99 -53.56
N SER A 161 10.54 24.95 -53.41
CA SER A 161 9.87 24.33 -52.25
C SER A 161 9.92 22.81 -52.27
N VAL A 162 10.07 22.22 -53.46
CA VAL A 162 10.23 20.77 -53.65
C VAL A 162 11.71 20.39 -53.63
N VAL A 163 12.54 21.00 -54.48
CA VAL A 163 14.00 20.82 -54.49
C VAL A 163 14.73 22.13 -54.70
N THR A 164 15.87 22.32 -54.13
CA THR A 164 16.84 23.33 -54.46
C THR A 164 18.02 22.72 -55.20
N VAL A 165 18.67 23.49 -56.12
CA VAL A 165 19.90 23.06 -56.78
C VAL A 165 20.94 24.16 -56.62
N ASP A 166 22.18 23.82 -56.29
CA ASP A 166 23.26 24.75 -56.18
C ASP A 166 23.98 24.98 -57.53
N THR A 167 24.92 25.93 -57.56
CA THR A 167 25.69 26.23 -58.76
C THR A 167 26.56 25.07 -59.25
N GLY A 168 26.77 24.04 -58.43
CA GLY A 168 27.54 22.84 -58.76
C GLY A 168 26.67 21.66 -59.16
N GLY A 169 25.33 21.83 -59.25
CA GLY A 169 24.37 20.81 -59.60
C GLY A 169 24.02 19.84 -58.44
N LEU A 170 24.31 20.22 -57.16
CA LEU A 170 23.86 19.47 -56.02
C LEU A 170 22.40 19.83 -55.74
N VAL A 171 21.53 18.84 -55.91
CA VAL A 171 20.12 18.95 -55.59
C VAL A 171 19.91 18.59 -54.11
N THR A 172 19.07 19.34 -53.40
CA THR A 172 18.62 19.10 -52.04
C THR A 172 17.10 19.17 -52.00
N THR A 173 16.48 18.14 -51.47
CA THR A 173 15.01 18.09 -51.33
C THR A 173 14.53 18.97 -50.18
N ARG A 174 13.40 19.66 -50.38
CA ARG A 174 12.78 20.59 -49.40
C ARG A 174 11.37 20.20 -48.99
N GLY A 175 10.67 19.53 -49.87
CA GLY A 175 9.30 19.05 -49.61
C GLY A 175 8.85 18.03 -50.63
N PRO A 176 7.74 17.31 -50.37
CA PRO A 176 7.18 16.35 -51.31
C PRO A 176 6.60 17.07 -52.55
N GLY A 177 6.69 16.43 -53.69
CA GLY A 177 6.17 16.98 -54.96
C GLY A 177 6.96 16.53 -56.18
N GLN A 178 6.60 17.12 -57.31
CA GLN A 178 7.27 16.93 -58.59
C GLN A 178 7.75 18.30 -59.10
N THR A 179 8.96 18.36 -59.57
CA THR A 179 9.55 19.59 -60.14
C THR A 179 10.59 19.21 -61.18
N GLN A 180 11.14 20.19 -61.85
CA GLN A 180 12.27 20.04 -62.78
C GLN A 180 13.45 20.89 -62.34
N ILE A 181 14.64 20.36 -62.47
CA ILE A 181 15.85 21.17 -62.46
C ILE A 181 16.28 21.44 -63.90
N THR A 182 16.74 22.64 -64.18
CA THR A 182 17.24 23.06 -65.47
C THR A 182 18.68 23.50 -65.33
N ALA A 183 19.52 23.01 -66.20
CA ALA A 183 20.88 23.56 -66.41
C ALA A 183 20.95 24.24 -67.76
N ALA A 184 21.17 25.56 -67.78
CA ALA A 184 21.30 26.31 -69.03
C ALA A 184 22.73 26.69 -69.32
N ALA A 185 23.17 26.46 -70.53
CA ALA A 185 24.50 26.90 -71.06
C ALA A 185 24.25 27.83 -72.22
N ARG A 186 24.72 29.07 -72.16
CA ARG A 186 24.55 30.09 -73.23
C ARG A 186 23.07 30.23 -73.69
N GLY A 187 22.10 30.06 -72.70
CA GLY A 187 20.68 30.20 -72.98
C GLY A 187 20.01 28.94 -73.48
N ILE A 188 20.70 27.85 -73.75
CA ILE A 188 20.14 26.53 -74.13
C ILE A 188 19.89 25.72 -72.88
N PRO A 189 18.69 25.33 -72.56
CA PRO A 189 18.32 24.56 -71.39
C PRO A 189 18.39 23.04 -71.63
N GLY A 190 18.84 22.30 -70.61
CA GLY A 190 18.55 20.87 -70.37
C GLY A 190 17.78 20.69 -69.09
N SER A 191 16.87 19.75 -69.04
CA SER A 191 16.08 19.55 -67.82
C SER A 191 16.11 18.08 -67.32
N ALA A 192 15.94 17.92 -66.06
CA ALA A 192 15.74 16.63 -65.39
C ALA A 192 14.58 16.67 -64.40
N ALA A 193 13.76 15.65 -64.46
CA ALA A 193 12.59 15.58 -63.60
C ALA A 193 12.99 15.10 -62.20
N MET A 194 12.45 15.78 -61.17
CA MET A 194 12.63 15.44 -59.77
C MET A 194 11.29 15.01 -59.17
N THR A 195 11.31 13.92 -58.41
CA THR A 195 10.13 13.46 -57.65
C THR A 195 10.57 13.22 -56.21
N VAL A 196 9.89 13.84 -55.27
CA VAL A 196 10.08 13.65 -53.83
C VAL A 196 8.78 13.06 -53.25
N THR A 197 8.82 11.82 -52.79
CA THR A 197 7.64 11.07 -52.29
C THR A 197 7.68 10.88 -50.80
N GLN A 198 8.44 11.55 -50.03
CA GLN A 198 8.55 11.44 -48.58
C GLN A 198 7.94 10.12 -47.96
N ALA A 199 8.75 9.09 -47.80
CA ALA A 199 8.29 7.79 -47.29
C ALA A 199 8.38 7.74 -45.78
N THR A 200 7.36 7.19 -45.12
CA THR A 200 7.37 6.87 -43.70
C THR A 200 8.41 5.77 -43.40
N THR A 201 9.41 6.07 -42.59
CA THR A 201 10.44 5.12 -42.20
C THR A 201 10.72 5.11 -40.69
N GLN A 202 10.23 6.10 -39.97
CA GLN A 202 10.49 6.26 -38.52
C GLN A 202 9.23 6.74 -37.78
N LEU A 203 9.13 6.36 -36.52
CA LEU A 203 8.20 6.92 -35.54
C LEU A 203 8.98 7.53 -34.39
N ALA A 204 8.58 8.69 -33.92
CA ALA A 204 9.21 9.33 -32.78
C ALA A 204 8.20 10.02 -31.87
N PHE A 205 8.39 9.94 -30.55
CA PHE A 205 7.59 10.70 -29.60
C PHE A 205 7.92 12.19 -29.71
N ARG A 206 6.93 13.00 -30.09
CA ARG A 206 7.00 14.47 -30.04
C ARG A 206 6.72 14.96 -28.61
N VAL A 207 5.66 14.41 -28.01
CA VAL A 207 5.29 14.61 -26.62
C VAL A 207 5.26 13.24 -25.98
N PRO A 208 6.30 12.88 -25.21
CA PRO A 208 6.34 11.61 -24.52
C PRO A 208 5.34 11.59 -23.36
N PRO A 209 5.01 10.39 -22.83
CA PRO A 209 4.18 10.29 -21.62
C PRO A 209 4.86 10.95 -20.42
N ALA A 210 4.06 11.55 -19.54
CA ALA A 210 4.49 12.10 -18.27
C ALA A 210 3.93 11.26 -17.10
N ASP A 211 4.47 11.49 -15.91
CA ASP A 211 3.97 10.89 -14.67
C ASP A 211 2.48 11.17 -14.46
N ALA A 212 1.75 10.18 -13.98
CA ALA A 212 0.32 10.29 -13.81
C ALA A 212 -0.17 9.45 -12.61
N ILE A 213 -1.43 9.65 -12.24
CA ILE A 213 -2.13 8.82 -11.27
C ILE A 213 -2.78 7.65 -12.00
N ALA A 214 -2.83 6.47 -11.39
CA ALA A 214 -3.48 5.29 -11.95
C ALA A 214 -4.93 5.59 -12.36
N GLY A 215 -5.25 5.28 -13.64
CA GLY A 215 -6.54 5.54 -14.26
C GLY A 215 -6.76 6.97 -14.74
N ALA A 216 -5.93 7.93 -14.37
CA ALA A 216 -5.99 9.28 -14.93
C ALA A 216 -5.40 9.30 -16.35
N SER A 217 -5.97 10.14 -17.22
CA SER A 217 -5.43 10.35 -18.55
C SER A 217 -4.03 10.97 -18.49
N LEU A 218 -3.11 10.45 -19.30
CA LEU A 218 -1.79 11.03 -19.46
C LEU A 218 -1.93 12.47 -19.96
N ASN A 219 -1.32 13.39 -19.25
CA ASN A 219 -1.35 14.82 -19.56
C ASN A 219 0.05 15.43 -19.40
N PRO A 220 0.59 16.10 -20.45
CA PRO A 220 -0.05 16.36 -21.75
C PRO A 220 -0.33 15.09 -22.56
N ALA A 221 -1.27 15.20 -23.53
CA ALA A 221 -1.59 14.08 -24.42
C ALA A 221 -0.34 13.62 -25.18
N VAL A 222 -0.13 12.31 -25.22
CA VAL A 222 1.02 11.70 -25.91
C VAL A 222 0.90 12.00 -27.41
N GLN A 223 1.99 12.43 -28.05
CA GLN A 223 2.05 12.69 -29.48
C GLN A 223 3.18 11.90 -30.12
N VAL A 224 2.90 11.29 -31.25
CA VAL A 224 3.86 10.54 -32.05
C VAL A 224 3.91 11.14 -33.44
N GLU A 225 5.11 11.45 -33.92
CA GLU A 225 5.39 11.90 -35.29
C GLU A 225 5.71 10.71 -36.18
N VAL A 226 5.15 10.77 -37.37
CA VAL A 226 5.50 9.90 -38.49
C VAL A 226 6.56 10.62 -39.31
N ARG A 227 7.77 10.05 -39.40
CA ARG A 227 8.94 10.71 -39.98
C ARG A 227 9.50 9.93 -41.16
N ASP A 228 10.18 10.67 -42.05
CA ASP A 228 10.96 10.12 -43.13
C ASP A 228 12.39 9.69 -42.66
N GLY A 229 13.21 9.20 -43.59
CA GLY A 229 14.55 8.69 -43.32
C GLY A 229 15.51 9.71 -42.72
N ASN A 230 15.28 10.99 -42.92
CA ASN A 230 16.07 12.12 -42.42
C ASN A 230 15.47 12.74 -41.15
N GLY A 231 14.37 12.18 -40.64
CA GLY A 231 13.71 12.61 -39.39
C GLY A 231 12.73 13.77 -39.55
N HIS A 232 12.38 14.17 -40.79
CA HIS A 232 11.36 15.18 -41.03
C HIS A 232 9.97 14.59 -40.99
N VAL A 233 8.98 15.34 -40.45
CA VAL A 233 7.58 14.91 -40.36
C VAL A 233 6.99 14.71 -41.78
N VAL A 234 6.38 13.56 -41.99
CA VAL A 234 5.65 13.27 -43.23
C VAL A 234 4.22 13.80 -43.09
N ALA A 235 4.05 15.09 -43.42
CA ALA A 235 2.77 15.80 -43.20
C ALA A 235 1.56 15.19 -43.98
N SER A 236 1.83 14.43 -45.03
CA SER A 236 0.79 13.75 -45.80
C SER A 236 0.39 12.39 -45.19
N SER A 237 1.11 11.90 -44.16
CA SER A 237 0.82 10.63 -43.56
C SER A 237 -0.50 10.66 -42.79
N GLN A 238 -1.33 9.64 -43.04
CA GLN A 238 -2.55 9.30 -42.33
C GLN A 238 -2.45 7.89 -41.72
N ASP A 239 -1.22 7.43 -41.51
CA ASP A 239 -0.94 6.09 -40.98
C ASP A 239 -1.63 5.89 -39.63
N LEU A 240 -2.20 4.70 -39.43
CA LEU A 240 -2.72 4.29 -38.12
C LEU A 240 -1.54 4.00 -37.18
N VAL A 241 -1.35 4.85 -36.20
CA VAL A 241 -0.35 4.68 -35.16
C VAL A 241 -0.98 4.08 -33.91
N THR A 242 -0.36 3.05 -33.37
CA THR A 242 -0.79 2.37 -32.14
C THR A 242 0.30 2.49 -31.09
N ILE A 243 -0.06 2.90 -29.87
CA ILE A 243 0.86 2.92 -28.73
C ILE A 243 0.58 1.75 -27.79
N TYR A 244 1.63 1.21 -27.18
CA TYR A 244 1.55 0.13 -26.21
C TYR A 244 2.65 0.27 -25.17
N VAL A 245 2.47 -0.38 -24.01
CA VAL A 245 3.49 -0.43 -22.96
C VAL A 245 4.61 -1.37 -23.41
N SER A 246 5.81 -0.83 -23.53
CA SER A 246 7.01 -1.58 -23.95
C SER A 246 7.95 -1.91 -22.80
N GLY A 247 7.82 -1.28 -21.64
CA GLY A 247 8.59 -1.53 -20.42
C GLY A 247 7.85 -1.07 -19.17
N GLY A 248 8.27 -1.59 -18.02
CA GLY A 248 7.67 -1.23 -16.72
C GLY A 248 7.73 -2.40 -15.73
N PRO A 249 7.06 -2.28 -14.56
CA PRO A 249 7.01 -3.32 -13.55
C PRO A 249 6.45 -4.63 -14.07
N LEU A 250 7.01 -5.75 -13.62
CA LEU A 250 6.59 -7.10 -14.02
C LEU A 250 5.08 -7.31 -13.88
N GLY A 251 4.44 -7.91 -14.90
CA GLY A 251 3.04 -8.32 -14.88
C GLY A 251 2.08 -7.56 -15.78
N GLY A 252 2.58 -6.99 -16.91
CA GLY A 252 1.76 -6.56 -18.06
C GLY A 252 0.79 -5.41 -17.74
N ALA A 253 1.24 -4.18 -17.84
CA ALA A 253 0.33 -3.04 -17.90
C ALA A 253 -0.22 -2.90 -19.32
N THR A 254 -1.50 -2.58 -19.43
CA THR A 254 -2.17 -2.28 -20.70
C THR A 254 -2.50 -0.79 -20.78
N VAL A 255 -2.47 -0.27 -22.00
CA VAL A 255 -2.97 1.08 -22.28
C VAL A 255 -4.50 1.00 -22.35
N PHE A 256 -5.17 1.87 -21.58
CA PHE A 256 -6.62 2.07 -21.61
C PHE A 256 -6.94 3.36 -22.35
N GLY A 257 -8.12 3.41 -22.96
CA GLY A 257 -8.51 4.51 -23.85
C GLY A 257 -8.16 4.23 -25.30
N THR A 258 -8.15 5.26 -26.15
CA THR A 258 -7.89 5.13 -27.60
C THR A 258 -6.39 5.00 -27.85
N SER A 259 -5.90 3.76 -27.92
CA SER A 259 -4.47 3.45 -28.14
C SER A 259 -4.06 3.41 -29.61
N SER A 260 -4.99 3.54 -30.56
CA SER A 260 -4.75 3.56 -32.01
C SER A 260 -5.43 4.78 -32.63
N VAL A 261 -4.67 5.63 -33.30
CA VAL A 261 -5.12 6.90 -33.86
C VAL A 261 -4.46 7.12 -35.20
N ASN A 262 -5.24 7.56 -36.21
CA ASN A 262 -4.66 7.99 -37.48
C ASN A 262 -3.88 9.30 -37.30
N ALA A 263 -2.73 9.39 -37.96
CA ALA A 263 -1.97 10.62 -38.01
C ALA A 263 -2.73 11.70 -38.79
N VAL A 264 -2.67 12.92 -38.30
CA VAL A 264 -3.18 14.12 -38.99
C VAL A 264 -2.02 15.08 -39.14
N ASN A 265 -1.73 15.47 -40.36
CA ASN A 265 -0.51 16.24 -40.68
C ASN A 265 0.78 15.56 -40.15
N GLY A 266 0.80 14.21 -40.25
CA GLY A 266 1.94 13.41 -39.80
C GLY A 266 2.08 13.26 -38.29
N ILE A 267 1.09 13.65 -37.46
CA ILE A 267 1.12 13.59 -36.01
C ILE A 267 -0.09 12.82 -35.50
N ALA A 268 0.14 11.73 -34.74
CA ALA A 268 -0.88 11.00 -34.01
C ALA A 268 -0.99 11.53 -32.58
N VAL A 269 -2.17 12.00 -32.16
CA VAL A 269 -2.43 12.57 -30.83
C VAL A 269 -3.30 11.63 -30.02
N PHE A 270 -2.80 11.15 -28.90
CA PHE A 270 -3.46 10.18 -28.02
C PHE A 270 -4.04 10.89 -26.81
N SER A 271 -5.27 11.35 -26.90
CA SER A 271 -6.02 11.93 -25.80
C SER A 271 -6.79 10.85 -25.03
N GLY A 272 -6.89 10.98 -23.69
CA GLY A 272 -7.67 10.06 -22.87
C GLY A 272 -7.01 8.70 -22.61
N VAL A 273 -5.74 8.56 -22.94
CA VAL A 273 -4.96 7.34 -22.67
C VAL A 273 -4.55 7.31 -21.21
N SER A 274 -4.70 6.16 -20.56
CA SER A 274 -4.32 5.96 -19.15
C SER A 274 -3.73 4.57 -18.91
N LEU A 275 -3.01 4.44 -17.79
CA LEU A 275 -2.57 3.18 -17.22
C LEU A 275 -3.21 3.02 -15.83
N ARG A 276 -3.66 1.81 -15.51
CA ARG A 276 -4.31 1.53 -14.21
C ARG A 276 -3.37 0.91 -13.19
N ARG A 277 -2.24 0.36 -13.63
CA ARG A 277 -1.23 -0.23 -12.75
C ARG A 277 -0.25 0.84 -12.29
N ALA A 278 -0.06 0.96 -10.98
CA ALA A 278 0.95 1.83 -10.40
C ALA A 278 2.34 1.18 -10.45
N GLY A 279 3.36 2.01 -10.57
CA GLY A 279 4.76 1.62 -10.59
C GLY A 279 5.63 2.66 -11.28
N ALA A 280 6.93 2.54 -11.15
CA ALA A 280 7.93 3.37 -11.80
C ALA A 280 8.56 2.65 -13.00
N GLY A 281 9.13 3.44 -13.93
CA GLY A 281 9.88 2.90 -15.05
C GLY A 281 9.05 2.39 -16.22
N PHE A 282 7.80 2.85 -16.37
CA PHE A 282 7.02 2.57 -17.57
C PHE A 282 7.61 3.25 -18.78
N THR A 283 7.55 2.58 -19.92
CA THR A 283 7.84 3.15 -21.24
C THR A 283 6.73 2.77 -22.21
N LEU A 284 6.43 3.66 -23.15
CA LEU A 284 5.57 3.38 -24.28
C LEU A 284 6.42 3.22 -25.55
N SER A 285 5.97 2.38 -26.46
CA SER A 285 6.43 2.35 -27.85
C SER A 285 5.24 2.55 -28.78
N ALA A 286 5.50 3.11 -29.94
CA ALA A 286 4.53 3.31 -31.00
C ALA A 286 4.83 2.41 -32.20
N THR A 287 3.79 1.94 -32.87
CA THR A 287 3.93 1.13 -34.09
C THR A 287 2.95 1.56 -35.15
N THR A 288 3.35 1.43 -36.41
CA THR A 288 2.46 1.50 -37.58
C THR A 288 2.88 0.39 -38.55
N GLY A 289 2.01 -0.62 -38.75
CA GLY A 289 2.34 -1.79 -39.55
C GLY A 289 3.60 -2.51 -39.03
N VAL A 290 4.72 -2.35 -39.77
CA VAL A 290 6.01 -2.97 -39.45
C VAL A 290 6.99 -2.05 -38.73
N LEU A 291 6.70 -0.75 -38.65
CA LEU A 291 7.58 0.22 -38.01
C LEU A 291 7.28 0.31 -36.51
N THR A 292 8.34 0.37 -35.70
CA THR A 292 8.24 0.55 -34.26
C THR A 292 9.20 1.66 -33.82
N SER A 293 8.71 2.57 -32.96
CA SER A 293 9.55 3.62 -32.38
C SER A 293 10.55 3.08 -31.36
N SER A 294 11.59 3.82 -31.06
CA SER A 294 12.32 3.64 -29.80
C SER A 294 11.36 3.83 -28.63
N PRO A 295 11.61 3.18 -27.48
CA PRO A 295 10.84 3.43 -26.27
C PRO A 295 10.87 4.89 -25.87
N SER A 296 9.77 5.40 -25.30
CA SER A 296 9.71 6.72 -24.68
C SER A 296 10.66 6.82 -23.49
N PRO A 297 10.97 8.01 -22.99
CA PRO A 297 11.51 8.19 -21.64
C PRO A 297 10.65 7.46 -20.61
N THR A 298 11.27 7.04 -19.51
CA THR A 298 10.56 6.39 -18.41
C THR A 298 9.66 7.38 -17.68
N PHE A 299 8.50 6.90 -17.24
CA PHE A 299 7.55 7.66 -16.43
C PHE A 299 6.98 6.79 -15.31
N THR A 300 6.35 7.42 -14.33
CA THR A 300 5.79 6.78 -13.14
C THR A 300 4.28 6.92 -13.10
N ILE A 301 3.60 5.84 -12.75
CA ILE A 301 2.18 5.85 -12.40
C ILE A 301 2.08 5.69 -10.89
N THR A 302 1.59 6.72 -10.20
CA THR A 302 1.32 6.67 -8.77
C THR A 302 -0.06 6.05 -8.50
N PRO A 303 -0.26 5.38 -7.36
CA PRO A 303 -1.58 4.89 -6.98
C PRO A 303 -2.61 6.04 -6.91
N GLY A 304 -3.87 5.71 -7.20
CA GLY A 304 -5.00 6.62 -7.01
C GLY A 304 -5.38 6.82 -5.53
N PRO A 305 -6.46 7.59 -5.27
CA PRO A 305 -6.99 7.76 -3.92
C PRO A 305 -7.37 6.42 -3.28
N VAL A 306 -7.39 6.38 -1.93
CA VAL A 306 -7.83 5.20 -1.19
C VAL A 306 -9.27 4.86 -1.55
N ALA A 307 -9.45 3.70 -2.16
CA ALA A 307 -10.76 3.13 -2.50
C ALA A 307 -11.11 1.93 -1.60
N GLN A 308 -10.10 1.26 -1.06
CA GLN A 308 -10.26 0.12 -0.19
C GLN A 308 -9.26 0.17 0.97
N VAL A 309 -9.76 -0.16 2.16
CA VAL A 309 -8.96 -0.52 3.35
C VAL A 309 -9.03 -2.03 3.50
N VAL A 310 -7.92 -2.69 3.78
CA VAL A 310 -7.86 -4.15 3.86
C VAL A 310 -7.10 -4.57 5.11
N PHE A 311 -7.69 -5.43 5.94
CA PHE A 311 -6.92 -6.16 6.93
C PHE A 311 -6.08 -7.22 6.20
N THR A 312 -4.77 -7.03 6.16
CA THR A 312 -3.84 -8.04 5.65
C THR A 312 -3.52 -9.09 6.72
N ARG A 313 -3.72 -8.72 7.99
CA ARG A 313 -3.74 -9.62 9.15
C ARG A 313 -4.78 -9.09 10.14
N GLY A 314 -5.83 -9.87 10.38
CA GLY A 314 -6.87 -9.60 11.38
C GLY A 314 -6.56 -10.26 12.72
N PRO A 315 -7.46 -10.09 13.73
CA PRO A 315 -7.38 -10.78 14.99
C PRO A 315 -7.59 -12.31 14.81
N ALA A 316 -7.07 -13.09 15.74
CA ALA A 316 -7.41 -14.51 15.83
C ALA A 316 -8.93 -14.68 16.09
N PRO A 317 -9.55 -15.83 15.71
CA PRO A 317 -10.97 -16.07 15.96
C PRO A 317 -11.37 -15.98 17.45
N THR A 318 -10.39 -16.17 18.35
CA THR A 318 -10.56 -16.01 19.81
C THR A 318 -9.30 -15.35 20.36
N VAL A 319 -9.50 -14.30 21.16
CA VAL A 319 -8.43 -13.55 21.84
C VAL A 319 -8.70 -13.49 23.34
N GLU A 320 -7.70 -13.20 24.16
CA GLU A 320 -7.85 -13.06 25.60
C GLU A 320 -8.17 -11.61 25.98
N ALA A 321 -9.09 -11.39 26.90
CA ALA A 321 -9.47 -10.07 27.37
C ALA A 321 -8.29 -9.33 28.02
N ASN A 322 -8.13 -8.04 27.66
CA ASN A 322 -7.07 -7.15 28.12
C ASN A 322 -5.64 -7.67 27.87
N VAL A 323 -5.49 -8.56 26.93
CA VAL A 323 -4.19 -9.01 26.40
C VAL A 323 -4.06 -8.46 25.00
N ALA A 324 -2.90 -7.90 24.67
CA ALA A 324 -2.66 -7.38 23.35
C ALA A 324 -2.86 -8.46 22.27
N PHE A 325 -3.53 -8.09 21.20
CA PHE A 325 -3.67 -8.97 20.04
C PHE A 325 -2.32 -9.29 19.43
N ASP A 326 -2.24 -10.41 18.74
CA ASP A 326 -1.17 -10.55 17.74
C ASP A 326 -1.18 -9.35 16.79
N THR A 327 0.00 -8.96 16.32
CA THR A 327 0.14 -7.79 15.44
C THR A 327 -0.87 -7.81 14.32
N LEU A 328 -1.82 -6.87 14.36
CA LEU A 328 -2.75 -6.63 13.26
C LEU A 328 -2.04 -5.84 12.16
N ALA A 329 -2.48 -6.02 10.93
CA ALA A 329 -1.90 -5.31 9.80
C ALA A 329 -3.00 -4.83 8.84
N VAL A 330 -2.92 -3.55 8.46
CA VAL A 330 -3.89 -2.90 7.58
C VAL A 330 -3.14 -2.25 6.42
N GLY A 331 -3.64 -2.44 5.21
CA GLY A 331 -3.13 -1.82 3.99
C GLY A 331 -4.22 -1.06 3.24
N PHE A 332 -3.81 -0.17 2.34
CA PHE A 332 -4.71 0.58 1.47
C PHE A 332 -4.53 0.17 0.02
N ARG A 333 -5.64 0.21 -0.73
CA ARG A 333 -5.66 0.00 -2.17
C ARG A 333 -6.46 1.10 -2.85
N ASP A 334 -6.05 1.46 -4.07
CA ASP A 334 -6.85 2.31 -4.95
C ASP A 334 -7.96 1.51 -5.65
N ALA A 335 -8.72 2.18 -6.52
CA ALA A 335 -9.84 1.58 -7.27
C ALA A 335 -9.39 0.47 -8.25
N PHE A 336 -8.11 0.38 -8.54
CA PHE A 336 -7.52 -0.61 -9.44
C PHE A 336 -6.75 -1.71 -8.71
N GLY A 337 -6.75 -1.68 -7.37
CA GLY A 337 -6.06 -2.64 -6.53
C GLY A 337 -4.57 -2.37 -6.31
N ASN A 338 -4.04 -1.22 -6.74
CA ASN A 338 -2.67 -0.84 -6.46
C ASN A 338 -2.48 -0.55 -4.98
N THR A 339 -1.36 -0.99 -4.42
CA THR A 339 -0.99 -0.69 -3.03
C THR A 339 -0.65 0.80 -2.90
N ILE A 340 -1.16 1.41 -1.84
CA ILE A 340 -0.86 2.80 -1.46
C ILE A 340 0.10 2.76 -0.27
N ASP A 341 1.28 3.35 -0.43
CA ASP A 341 2.38 3.20 0.54
C ASP A 341 2.32 4.21 1.69
N THR A 342 1.48 5.24 1.57
CA THR A 342 1.37 6.33 2.55
C THR A 342 -0.07 6.53 3.00
N GLY A 343 -0.21 7.13 4.17
CA GLY A 343 -1.52 7.43 4.76
C GLY A 343 -1.59 7.01 6.22
N ALA A 344 -2.68 7.33 6.90
CA ALA A 344 -2.94 6.93 8.27
C ALA A 344 -4.27 6.20 8.39
N VAL A 345 -4.32 5.24 9.30
CA VAL A 345 -5.49 4.44 9.61
C VAL A 345 -5.71 4.39 11.12
N ASN A 346 -6.98 4.48 11.51
CA ASN A 346 -7.41 4.27 12.89
C ASN A 346 -8.23 2.98 12.98
N ILE A 347 -8.02 2.22 14.06
CA ILE A 347 -8.81 1.04 14.39
C ILE A 347 -9.69 1.35 15.59
N GLY A 348 -10.98 1.03 15.50
CA GLY A 348 -11.93 1.09 16.60
C GLY A 348 -12.70 -0.22 16.73
N VAL A 349 -13.55 -0.31 17.75
CA VAL A 349 -14.52 -1.40 17.87
C VAL A 349 -15.64 -1.14 16.85
N GLY A 350 -15.88 -2.10 15.99
CA GLY A 350 -16.95 -2.01 14.99
C GLY A 350 -18.28 -2.49 15.54
N ASN A 351 -18.33 -3.73 16.03
CA ASN A 351 -19.46 -4.30 16.76
C ASN A 351 -18.99 -4.83 18.11
N SER A 352 -19.83 -4.70 19.11
CA SER A 352 -19.59 -5.19 20.46
C SER A 352 -20.89 -5.73 21.06
N PRO A 353 -20.86 -6.86 21.78
CA PRO A 353 -22.03 -7.32 22.51
C PRO A 353 -22.41 -6.43 23.69
N TRP A 354 -21.51 -5.53 24.11
CA TRP A 354 -21.71 -4.63 25.25
C TRP A 354 -21.58 -3.17 24.84
N PRO A 355 -22.41 -2.26 25.38
CA PRO A 355 -22.29 -0.82 25.11
C PRO A 355 -21.00 -0.26 25.73
N GLY A 356 -20.44 0.78 25.09
CA GLY A 356 -19.31 1.55 25.63
C GLY A 356 -17.96 0.84 25.66
N VAL A 357 -17.82 -0.30 24.99
CA VAL A 357 -16.51 -0.96 24.87
C VAL A 357 -15.62 -0.15 23.92
N SER A 358 -14.42 0.15 24.38
CA SER A 358 -13.37 0.80 23.61
C SER A 358 -12.18 -0.13 23.41
N ILE A 359 -11.39 0.13 22.37
CA ILE A 359 -10.10 -0.54 22.19
C ILE A 359 -9.03 0.16 23.02
N GLN A 360 -8.17 -0.59 23.65
CA GLN A 360 -6.98 -0.09 24.36
C GLN A 360 -5.77 -0.16 23.44
N GLY A 361 -4.76 0.67 23.71
CA GLY A 361 -3.51 0.72 22.94
C GLY A 361 -3.48 1.82 21.89
N SER A 362 -2.46 1.79 21.06
CA SER A 362 -2.19 2.79 20.01
C SER A 362 -3.01 2.51 18.76
N ASN A 363 -4.24 2.99 18.73
CA ASN A 363 -5.24 2.67 17.71
C ASN A 363 -5.10 3.48 16.41
N GLY A 364 -4.16 4.43 16.32
CA GLY A 364 -3.84 5.19 15.12
C GLY A 364 -2.42 4.93 14.66
N GLN A 365 -2.24 4.52 13.40
CA GLN A 365 -0.92 4.24 12.82
C GLN A 365 -0.81 4.79 11.40
N VAL A 366 0.43 5.12 11.00
CA VAL A 366 0.75 5.46 9.61
C VAL A 366 1.22 4.22 8.85
N LEU A 367 0.98 4.21 7.54
CA LEU A 367 1.49 3.15 6.68
C LEU A 367 3.00 3.31 6.48
N VAL A 368 3.71 2.21 6.62
CA VAL A 368 5.13 2.09 6.28
C VAL A 368 5.25 0.95 5.26
N ASN A 369 5.75 1.25 4.07
CA ASN A 369 5.79 0.32 2.94
C ASN A 369 4.42 -0.31 2.66
N GLY A 370 3.37 0.52 2.68
CA GLY A 370 2.00 0.10 2.37
C GLY A 370 1.25 -0.63 3.48
N VAL A 371 1.82 -0.76 4.69
CA VAL A 371 1.21 -1.50 5.80
C VAL A 371 1.33 -0.73 7.11
N ALA A 372 0.21 -0.54 7.80
CA ALA A 372 0.16 -0.08 9.19
C ALA A 372 0.07 -1.31 10.12
N LYS A 373 0.89 -1.35 11.17
CA LYS A 373 0.96 -2.45 12.14
C LYS A 373 0.55 -1.99 13.52
N PHE A 374 -0.26 -2.82 14.21
CA PHE A 374 -0.78 -2.57 15.54
C PHE A 374 -0.43 -3.78 16.43
N GLY A 375 0.44 -3.60 17.41
CA GLY A 375 0.95 -4.68 18.25
C GLY A 375 0.52 -4.60 19.72
N ASP A 376 -0.21 -3.55 20.11
CA ASP A 376 -0.58 -3.27 21.51
C ASP A 376 -2.10 -3.12 21.73
N LEU A 377 -2.89 -3.40 20.70
CA LEU A 377 -4.35 -3.27 20.80
C LEU A 377 -4.96 -4.41 21.62
N ALA A 378 -5.89 -4.08 22.50
CA ALA A 378 -6.63 -5.04 23.31
C ALA A 378 -8.08 -4.61 23.50
N ILE A 379 -8.98 -5.58 23.72
CA ILE A 379 -10.36 -5.37 24.19
C ILE A 379 -10.43 -5.89 25.64
N THR A 380 -10.99 -5.09 26.52
CA THR A 380 -10.97 -5.37 27.96
C THR A 380 -12.14 -6.25 28.44
N ARG A 381 -13.27 -6.27 27.75
CA ARG A 381 -14.46 -7.01 28.17
C ARG A 381 -14.63 -8.31 27.37
N PRO A 382 -14.90 -9.44 28.04
CA PRO A 382 -15.19 -10.71 27.37
C PRO A 382 -16.55 -10.65 26.65
N GLY A 383 -16.69 -11.42 25.56
CA GLY A 383 -17.95 -11.53 24.82
C GLY A 383 -17.74 -12.10 23.42
N HIS A 384 -18.85 -12.34 22.74
CA HIS A 384 -18.88 -12.97 21.42
C HIS A 384 -19.13 -11.97 20.29
N ALA A 385 -18.68 -12.33 19.10
CA ALA A 385 -18.97 -11.62 17.87
C ALA A 385 -18.49 -10.14 17.83
N TYR A 386 -17.36 -9.83 18.44
CA TYR A 386 -16.70 -8.55 18.26
C TYR A 386 -16.21 -8.38 16.82
N THR A 387 -16.24 -7.16 16.32
CA THR A 387 -15.53 -6.79 15.09
C THR A 387 -14.67 -5.54 15.33
N LEU A 388 -13.55 -5.44 14.62
CA LEU A 388 -12.77 -4.20 14.55
C LEU A 388 -13.13 -3.47 13.26
N LEU A 389 -13.17 -2.14 13.34
CA LEU A 389 -13.40 -1.26 12.21
C LEU A 389 -12.13 -0.45 11.95
N ALA A 390 -11.46 -0.69 10.83
CA ALA A 390 -10.37 0.14 10.35
C ALA A 390 -10.91 1.26 9.45
N ARG A 391 -10.44 2.50 9.66
CA ARG A 391 -10.88 3.69 8.94
C ARG A 391 -9.68 4.51 8.47
N SER A 392 -9.65 4.81 7.17
CA SER A 392 -8.69 5.75 6.58
C SER A 392 -9.06 7.21 6.90
N GLN A 393 -8.12 8.13 6.71
CA GLN A 393 -8.39 9.57 6.83
C GLN A 393 -9.44 10.07 5.84
N SER A 394 -9.54 9.45 4.67
CA SER A 394 -10.57 9.77 3.65
C SER A 394 -11.96 9.20 3.98
N GLY A 395 -12.10 8.47 5.09
CA GLY A 395 -13.37 7.91 5.56
C GLY A 395 -13.71 6.52 5.03
N VAL A 396 -12.88 5.91 4.19
CA VAL A 396 -13.07 4.52 3.74
C VAL A 396 -12.85 3.57 4.91
N THR A 397 -13.73 2.58 5.07
CA THR A 397 -13.74 1.66 6.20
C THR A 397 -13.77 0.20 5.77
N VAL A 398 -13.28 -0.67 6.66
CA VAL A 398 -13.45 -2.13 6.56
C VAL A 398 -13.59 -2.71 7.94
N SER A 399 -14.44 -3.71 8.10
CA SER A 399 -14.58 -4.50 9.33
C SER A 399 -13.87 -5.84 9.20
N THR A 400 -13.37 -6.35 10.34
CA THR A 400 -12.89 -7.73 10.44
C THR A 400 -14.05 -8.71 10.36
N ALA A 401 -13.73 -10.00 10.15
CA ALA A 401 -14.63 -11.06 10.53
C ALA A 401 -14.93 -11.01 12.05
N PRO A 402 -16.10 -11.48 12.52
CA PRO A 402 -16.38 -11.59 13.94
C PRO A 402 -15.39 -12.51 14.64
N PHE A 403 -15.02 -12.14 15.88
CA PHE A 403 -14.15 -12.91 16.76
C PHE A 403 -14.65 -12.83 18.21
N ASP A 404 -14.20 -13.76 19.04
CA ASP A 404 -14.57 -13.83 20.45
C ASP A 404 -13.44 -13.29 21.34
N VAL A 405 -13.84 -12.57 22.39
CA VAL A 405 -12.94 -12.14 23.47
C VAL A 405 -13.28 -12.99 24.68
N LYS A 406 -12.40 -13.94 25.01
CA LYS A 406 -12.55 -14.82 26.16
C LYS A 406 -11.86 -14.25 27.40
N LEU A 407 -12.29 -14.73 28.60
CA LEU A 407 -11.67 -14.43 29.87
C LEU A 407 -11.29 -15.74 30.56
N THR A 408 -10.01 -16.03 30.69
CA THR A 408 -9.54 -17.25 31.36
C THR A 408 -9.23 -16.96 32.81
N LEU A 409 -10.20 -17.28 33.72
CA LEU A 409 -10.03 -17.06 35.15
C LEU A 409 -9.22 -18.19 35.79
N SER A 410 -8.18 -17.82 36.52
CA SER A 410 -7.33 -18.75 37.31
C SER A 410 -7.83 -18.92 38.75
N ALA A 411 -8.45 -17.89 39.30
CA ALA A 411 -9.04 -17.87 40.63
C ALA A 411 -10.26 -16.93 40.63
N VAL A 412 -11.26 -17.25 41.49
CA VAL A 412 -12.41 -16.37 41.77
C VAL A 412 -12.62 -16.29 43.26
N SER A 413 -12.98 -15.13 43.78
CA SER A 413 -13.47 -14.88 45.13
C SER A 413 -14.87 -14.30 45.04
N ALA A 414 -15.84 -14.98 45.67
CA ALA A 414 -17.18 -14.48 45.84
C ALA A 414 -17.23 -13.50 47.03
N GLY A 415 -17.80 -12.30 46.81
CA GLY A 415 -18.15 -11.32 47.82
C GLY A 415 -19.62 -11.47 48.26
N ALA A 416 -20.20 -10.45 48.90
CA ALA A 416 -21.61 -10.49 49.28
C ALA A 416 -22.56 -10.25 48.09
N GLY A 417 -22.33 -9.20 47.33
CA GLY A 417 -23.10 -8.83 46.14
C GLY A 417 -22.25 -8.70 44.87
N HIS A 418 -20.95 -9.03 44.94
CA HIS A 418 -20.02 -8.96 43.81
C HIS A 418 -19.05 -10.12 43.84
N ALA A 419 -18.36 -10.37 42.73
CA ALA A 419 -17.29 -11.35 42.68
C ALA A 419 -16.09 -10.78 41.93
N CYS A 420 -14.90 -11.27 42.24
CA CYS A 420 -13.68 -10.91 41.58
C CYS A 420 -12.85 -12.12 41.15
N GLY A 421 -12.17 -12.04 40.03
CA GLY A 421 -11.33 -13.12 39.51
C GLY A 421 -10.03 -12.62 38.92
N ILE A 422 -9.04 -13.51 38.88
CA ILE A 422 -7.71 -13.25 38.33
C ILE A 422 -7.59 -13.89 36.95
N ALA A 423 -7.13 -13.13 35.96
CA ALA A 423 -6.90 -13.61 34.60
C ALA A 423 -5.51 -13.12 34.10
N PRO A 424 -4.99 -13.65 32.97
CA PRO A 424 -3.73 -13.19 32.39
C PRO A 424 -3.69 -11.68 32.09
N GLY A 425 -4.83 -11.09 31.70
CA GLY A 425 -4.97 -9.65 31.43
C GLY A 425 -5.20 -8.77 32.65
N GLY A 426 -5.19 -9.32 33.87
CA GLY A 426 -5.39 -8.58 35.12
C GLY A 426 -6.52 -9.14 35.99
N THR A 427 -7.00 -8.31 36.91
CA THR A 427 -8.12 -8.68 37.79
C THR A 427 -9.43 -8.12 37.24
N TYR A 428 -10.45 -8.94 37.28
CA TYR A 428 -11.81 -8.63 36.80
C TYR A 428 -12.81 -8.80 37.96
N CYS A 429 -13.72 -7.85 38.10
CA CYS A 429 -14.80 -7.96 39.06
C CYS A 429 -16.15 -7.69 38.38
N TRP A 430 -17.24 -8.20 38.99
CA TRP A 430 -18.59 -8.03 38.50
C TRP A 430 -19.58 -8.11 39.67
N GLY A 431 -20.82 -7.70 39.44
CA GLY A 431 -21.84 -7.59 40.44
C GLY A 431 -22.01 -6.20 40.99
N GLU A 432 -22.36 -6.07 42.26
CA GLU A 432 -22.63 -4.82 42.94
C GLU A 432 -21.43 -3.89 42.95
N ASN A 433 -21.69 -2.59 42.64
CA ASN A 433 -20.65 -1.56 42.62
C ASN A 433 -21.07 -0.23 43.26
N ALA A 434 -22.09 -0.25 44.11
CA ALA A 434 -22.60 0.95 44.76
C ALA A 434 -21.53 1.68 45.58
N PHE A 435 -20.52 0.98 46.06
CA PHE A 435 -19.37 1.48 46.82
C PHE A 435 -18.04 1.38 46.05
N LEU A 436 -18.08 1.17 44.74
CA LEU A 436 -16.93 0.96 43.87
C LEU A 436 -16.15 -0.35 44.20
N GLN A 437 -16.77 -1.30 44.85
CA GLN A 437 -16.17 -2.57 45.29
C GLN A 437 -15.82 -3.53 44.14
N SER A 438 -16.47 -3.40 42.97
CA SER A 438 -16.09 -4.15 41.77
C SER A 438 -15.01 -3.42 40.93
N GLY A 439 -14.50 -2.27 41.36
CA GLY A 439 -13.46 -1.52 40.66
C GLY A 439 -13.98 -0.75 39.41
N GLY A 440 -15.27 -0.83 39.10
CA GLY A 440 -15.86 0.03 38.05
C GLY A 440 -15.87 1.51 38.48
N ILE A 441 -15.59 2.41 37.55
CA ILE A 441 -15.56 3.87 37.82
C ILE A 441 -16.95 4.48 38.00
N THR A 442 -18.01 3.74 37.72
CA THR A 442 -19.42 4.12 37.93
C THR A 442 -20.04 3.27 39.05
N THR A 443 -20.97 3.79 39.79
CA THR A 443 -21.64 3.12 40.92
C THR A 443 -22.72 2.12 40.48
N GLY A 444 -22.84 1.82 39.19
CA GLY A 444 -23.81 0.82 38.69
C GLY A 444 -23.29 -0.61 38.82
N SER A 445 -24.21 -1.57 39.07
CA SER A 445 -23.89 -2.99 39.05
C SER A 445 -23.54 -3.46 37.62
N ASP A 446 -22.62 -4.41 37.49
CA ASP A 446 -22.21 -4.98 36.20
C ASP A 446 -22.41 -6.50 36.21
N SER A 447 -23.24 -7.00 35.29
CA SER A 447 -23.52 -8.46 35.18
C SER A 447 -22.45 -9.20 34.36
N VAL A 448 -21.41 -8.53 33.93
CA VAL A 448 -20.30 -9.10 33.10
C VAL A 448 -18.98 -8.71 33.73
N PRO A 449 -17.98 -9.61 33.77
CA PRO A 449 -16.65 -9.27 34.26
C PRO A 449 -16.05 -8.02 33.60
N GLY A 450 -15.70 -7.03 34.43
CA GLY A 450 -15.01 -5.79 34.02
C GLY A 450 -13.63 -5.68 34.66
N PRO A 451 -12.63 -5.07 33.99
CA PRO A 451 -11.27 -4.95 34.55
C PRO A 451 -11.23 -3.98 35.73
N VAL A 452 -10.45 -4.34 36.76
CA VAL A 452 -10.12 -3.46 37.88
C VAL A 452 -9.04 -2.46 37.41
N PRO A 453 -9.22 -1.14 37.65
CA PRO A 453 -8.25 -0.12 37.21
C PRO A 453 -6.94 -0.18 38.00
N GLY A 454 -5.93 0.63 37.56
CA GLY A 454 -4.64 0.77 38.24
C GLY A 454 -3.53 -0.17 37.79
N GLY A 455 -3.81 -1.13 36.90
CA GLY A 455 -2.77 -1.94 36.24
C GLY A 455 -2.01 -2.91 37.17
N LEU A 456 -2.49 -3.16 38.38
CA LEU A 456 -1.87 -4.08 39.33
C LEU A 456 -2.19 -5.53 38.96
N THR A 457 -1.19 -6.39 39.05
CA THR A 457 -1.35 -7.85 38.88
C THR A 457 -1.41 -8.50 40.24
N PHE A 458 -2.59 -9.03 40.59
CA PHE A 458 -2.79 -9.71 41.86
C PHE A 458 -2.57 -11.22 41.73
N THR A 459 -2.01 -11.81 42.79
CA THR A 459 -1.84 -13.27 42.95
C THR A 459 -2.95 -13.89 43.74
N GLN A 460 -3.65 -13.11 44.56
CA GLN A 460 -4.86 -13.46 45.30
C GLN A 460 -5.82 -12.27 45.34
N VAL A 461 -7.11 -12.54 45.29
CA VAL A 461 -8.17 -11.56 45.60
C VAL A 461 -9.07 -12.10 46.68
N ALA A 462 -9.61 -11.22 47.52
CA ALA A 462 -10.57 -11.51 48.60
C ALA A 462 -11.68 -10.47 48.52
N ALA A 463 -12.85 -10.89 48.05
CA ALA A 463 -14.05 -10.06 47.90
C ALA A 463 -14.85 -10.07 49.20
N GLY A 464 -15.05 -8.90 49.82
CA GLY A 464 -15.84 -8.69 51.04
C GLY A 464 -17.29 -8.35 50.75
N PHE A 465 -17.92 -7.54 51.64
CA PHE A 465 -19.27 -7.03 51.42
C PHE A 465 -19.25 -5.76 50.58
N LEU A 466 -18.54 -4.72 51.02
CA LEU A 466 -18.51 -3.41 50.39
C LEU A 466 -17.09 -3.05 49.86
N ALA A 467 -16.14 -3.93 50.01
CA ALA A 467 -14.75 -3.71 49.61
C ALA A 467 -14.13 -5.02 49.12
N THR A 468 -13.06 -4.89 48.36
CA THR A 468 -12.24 -5.98 47.86
C THR A 468 -10.77 -5.69 48.15
N CYS A 469 -10.01 -6.73 48.53
CA CYS A 469 -8.57 -6.63 48.68
C CYS A 469 -7.85 -7.65 47.78
N GLY A 470 -6.63 -7.34 47.34
CA GLY A 470 -5.78 -8.23 46.57
C GLY A 470 -4.32 -8.20 47.04
N LEU A 471 -3.60 -9.30 46.89
CA LEU A 471 -2.17 -9.40 47.10
C LEU A 471 -1.44 -9.33 45.75
N VAL A 472 -0.44 -8.46 45.67
CA VAL A 472 0.52 -8.51 44.56
C VAL A 472 1.66 -9.50 44.87
N SER A 473 2.44 -9.85 43.85
CA SER A 473 3.69 -10.60 44.03
C SER A 473 4.59 -9.89 45.09
N GLY A 474 5.00 -10.61 46.09
CA GLY A 474 5.75 -10.05 47.23
C GLY A 474 4.91 -9.82 48.49
N GLY A 475 3.58 -9.99 48.42
CA GLY A 475 2.71 -10.01 49.61
C GLY A 475 2.18 -8.66 50.07
N GLN A 476 2.43 -7.56 49.37
CA GLN A 476 1.78 -6.28 49.66
C GLN A 476 0.31 -6.36 49.32
N ALA A 477 -0.57 -5.94 50.24
CA ALA A 477 -2.01 -5.89 50.03
C ALA A 477 -2.45 -4.53 49.51
N TYR A 478 -3.45 -4.53 48.62
CA TYR A 478 -4.15 -3.35 48.12
C TYR A 478 -5.66 -3.60 48.25
N CYS A 479 -6.42 -2.56 48.64
CA CYS A 479 -7.87 -2.67 48.77
C CYS A 479 -8.57 -1.55 47.99
N TRP A 480 -9.81 -1.79 47.61
CA TRP A 480 -10.70 -0.83 46.96
C TRP A 480 -12.14 -1.06 47.37
N GLY A 481 -13.00 -0.10 47.05
CA GLY A 481 -14.38 -0.09 47.50
C GLY A 481 -14.59 0.89 48.69
N SER A 482 -15.46 0.51 49.61
CA SER A 482 -15.78 1.28 50.79
C SER A 482 -14.60 1.40 51.75
N GLY A 483 -14.42 2.56 52.35
CA GLY A 483 -13.55 2.81 53.48
C GLY A 483 -14.31 3.19 54.78
N PHE A 484 -15.62 2.98 54.79
CA PHE A 484 -16.53 3.53 55.83
C PHE A 484 -16.17 3.04 57.25
N THR A 485 -15.92 1.75 57.44
CA THR A 485 -15.48 1.17 58.73
C THR A 485 -14.02 0.81 58.76
N GLY A 486 -13.23 1.25 57.73
CA GLY A 486 -11.80 0.98 57.63
C GLY A 486 -11.47 -0.28 56.78
N GLU A 487 -12.41 -0.77 55.96
CA GLU A 487 -12.24 -2.00 55.17
C GLU A 487 -11.05 -1.92 54.22
N ARG A 488 -10.64 -0.70 53.76
CA ARG A 488 -9.48 -0.51 52.90
C ARG A 488 -8.14 -0.69 53.63
N GLY A 489 -8.10 -0.48 54.94
CA GLY A 489 -6.89 -0.62 55.73
C GLY A 489 -5.77 0.36 55.39
N ASP A 490 -6.06 1.45 54.69
CA ASP A 490 -5.09 2.44 54.13
C ASP A 490 -4.77 3.58 55.10
N SER A 491 -5.24 3.51 56.33
CA SER A 491 -5.17 4.56 57.39
C SER A 491 -5.98 5.81 57.07
N ASP A 492 -6.65 5.90 55.96
CA ASP A 492 -7.50 7.04 55.61
C ASP A 492 -8.79 6.97 56.43
N GLN A 493 -9.07 8.00 57.20
CA GLN A 493 -10.29 8.14 58.01
C GLN A 493 -11.39 8.84 57.25
N THR A 494 -11.17 9.24 56.00
CA THR A 494 -12.21 9.79 55.16
C THR A 494 -13.13 8.67 54.68
N VAL A 495 -14.44 8.93 54.75
CA VAL A 495 -15.47 7.95 54.35
C VAL A 495 -15.63 7.80 52.82
N GLY A 496 -14.62 8.14 52.05
CA GLY A 496 -14.68 8.06 50.57
C GLY A 496 -14.58 6.63 50.05
N ASN A 497 -15.24 6.36 48.90
CA ASN A 497 -15.09 5.10 48.17
C ASN A 497 -14.05 5.29 47.05
N THR A 498 -13.33 4.25 46.71
CA THR A 498 -12.39 4.28 45.57
C THR A 498 -12.50 3.03 44.71
N ALA A 499 -12.50 3.23 43.38
CA ALA A 499 -12.40 2.15 42.43
C ALA A 499 -10.94 1.67 42.23
N ASN A 500 -9.98 2.56 42.49
CA ASN A 500 -8.56 2.24 42.34
C ASN A 500 -8.05 1.51 43.58
N PRO A 501 -7.34 0.38 43.43
CA PRO A 501 -6.67 -0.26 44.54
C PRO A 501 -5.67 0.68 45.24
N VAL A 502 -5.82 0.85 46.56
CA VAL A 502 -4.91 1.61 47.42
C VAL A 502 -4.11 0.70 48.33
N PRO A 503 -2.84 0.98 48.61
CA PRO A 503 -2.02 0.10 49.46
C PRO A 503 -2.53 0.06 50.91
N VAL A 504 -2.57 -1.15 51.49
CA VAL A 504 -2.84 -1.34 52.91
C VAL A 504 -1.66 -0.79 53.74
N ALA A 505 -1.96 -0.05 54.81
CA ALA A 505 -0.96 0.63 55.62
C ALA A 505 -0.11 -0.35 56.45
N GLY A 506 1.07 0.13 56.93
CA GLY A 506 1.93 -0.59 57.89
C GLY A 506 2.98 -1.51 57.26
N ASN A 507 3.12 -1.52 55.92
CA ASN A 507 4.14 -2.33 55.21
C ASN A 507 4.09 -3.84 55.54
N HIS A 508 2.88 -4.35 55.83
CA HIS A 508 2.66 -5.74 56.09
C HIS A 508 2.78 -6.58 54.82
N LEU A 509 3.55 -7.66 54.85
CA LEU A 509 3.66 -8.63 53.74
C LEU A 509 2.89 -9.88 54.09
N PHE A 510 1.71 -10.03 53.47
CA PHE A 510 0.82 -11.15 53.74
C PHE A 510 1.08 -12.28 52.72
N ARG A 511 0.97 -13.56 53.22
CA ARG A 511 0.94 -14.73 52.36
C ARG A 511 -0.49 -15.18 52.03
N VAL A 512 -1.48 -14.76 52.85
CA VAL A 512 -2.91 -15.05 52.71
C VAL A 512 -3.70 -13.83 53.11
N LEU A 513 -4.75 -13.53 52.29
CA LEU A 513 -5.83 -12.64 52.66
C LEU A 513 -7.16 -13.38 52.76
N ALA A 514 -7.99 -12.97 53.69
CA ALA A 514 -9.36 -13.44 53.83
C ALA A 514 -10.32 -12.26 54.09
N ALA A 515 -11.51 -12.35 53.51
CA ALA A 515 -12.55 -11.34 53.63
C ALA A 515 -13.76 -11.88 54.35
N GLY A 516 -14.23 -11.13 55.34
CA GLY A 516 -15.52 -11.32 55.97
C GLY A 516 -16.59 -10.37 55.42
N ARG A 517 -17.66 -10.15 56.18
CA ARG A 517 -18.67 -9.19 55.75
C ARG A 517 -18.17 -7.74 55.78
N GLY A 518 -17.55 -7.27 56.89
CA GLY A 518 -17.10 -5.88 57.03
C GLY A 518 -15.67 -5.75 57.54
N HIS A 519 -14.89 -6.84 57.53
CA HIS A 519 -13.51 -6.83 57.96
C HIS A 519 -12.68 -7.80 57.16
N PHE A 520 -11.37 -7.53 57.10
CA PHE A 520 -10.36 -8.31 56.43
C PHE A 520 -9.32 -8.81 57.38
N CYS A 521 -8.76 -9.96 57.15
CA CYS A 521 -7.62 -10.47 57.88
C CYS A 521 -6.53 -10.99 56.93
N GLY A 522 -5.25 -10.82 57.32
CA GLY A 522 -4.11 -11.38 56.60
C GLY A 522 -3.18 -12.14 57.53
N ILE A 523 -2.54 -13.19 57.02
CA ILE A 523 -1.51 -13.96 57.72
C ILE A 523 -0.18 -13.65 57.06
N GLN A 524 0.84 -13.29 57.86
CA GLN A 524 2.23 -13.08 57.41
C GLN A 524 3.02 -14.38 57.31
N ALA A 525 4.24 -14.33 56.78
CA ALA A 525 5.09 -15.51 56.61
C ALA A 525 5.45 -16.19 57.92
N ASP A 526 5.54 -15.42 59.03
CA ASP A 526 5.79 -15.90 60.39
C ASP A 526 4.56 -16.49 61.08
N SER A 527 3.41 -16.60 60.38
CA SER A 527 2.12 -17.05 60.85
C SER A 527 1.40 -16.11 61.82
N SER A 528 1.91 -14.88 62.00
CA SER A 528 1.17 -13.82 62.70
C SER A 528 -0.02 -13.37 61.89
N ALA A 529 -1.15 -13.06 62.55
CA ALA A 529 -2.37 -12.58 61.88
C ALA A 529 -2.64 -11.13 62.25
N PHE A 530 -3.12 -10.38 61.26
CA PHE A 530 -3.56 -9.02 61.41
C PHE A 530 -4.96 -8.87 60.79
N CYS A 531 -5.82 -8.09 61.44
CA CYS A 531 -7.16 -7.81 60.93
C CYS A 531 -7.42 -6.29 60.92
N TRP A 532 -8.37 -5.84 60.03
CA TRP A 532 -8.78 -4.45 59.93
C TRP A 532 -10.24 -4.35 59.43
N GLY A 533 -10.83 -3.19 59.52
CA GLY A 533 -12.22 -2.94 59.16
C GLY A 533 -13.11 -2.84 60.39
N GLY A 534 -14.37 -3.26 60.25
CA GLY A 534 -15.39 -3.26 61.28
C GLY A 534 -15.08 -4.13 62.49
N ASN A 535 -15.38 -3.66 63.72
CA ASN A 535 -15.00 -4.34 64.97
C ASN A 535 -16.05 -4.24 66.06
N ASP A 536 -17.30 -3.84 65.75
CA ASP A 536 -18.35 -3.61 66.75
C ASP A 536 -18.63 -4.82 67.66
N SER A 537 -18.29 -6.01 67.25
CA SER A 537 -18.43 -7.26 67.98
C SER A 537 -17.11 -7.84 68.50
N GLY A 538 -15.97 -7.14 68.29
CA GLY A 538 -14.62 -7.61 68.63
C GLY A 538 -14.03 -8.58 67.62
N GLN A 539 -14.53 -8.59 66.40
CA GLN A 539 -14.14 -9.54 65.32
C GLN A 539 -12.71 -9.34 64.82
N LEU A 540 -12.03 -8.24 65.13
CA LEU A 540 -10.62 -8.04 64.80
C LEU A 540 -9.69 -8.77 65.77
N GLY A 541 -10.15 -9.13 66.95
CA GLY A 541 -9.39 -9.92 67.91
C GLY A 541 -8.26 -9.17 68.61
N ASP A 542 -8.24 -7.83 68.51
CA ASP A 542 -7.20 -6.93 69.10
C ASP A 542 -7.45 -6.59 70.59
N GLY A 543 -8.48 -7.17 71.21
CA GLY A 543 -8.92 -6.87 72.60
C GLY A 543 -9.86 -5.69 72.69
N SER A 544 -10.27 -5.08 71.60
CA SER A 544 -11.19 -3.96 71.56
C SER A 544 -12.43 -4.26 70.71
N THR A 545 -13.39 -3.31 70.70
CA THR A 545 -14.54 -3.29 69.80
C THR A 545 -14.54 -2.05 68.90
N THR A 546 -13.36 -1.43 68.71
CA THR A 546 -13.20 -0.24 67.88
C THR A 546 -12.79 -0.65 66.48
N SER A 547 -13.53 -0.20 65.44
CA SER A 547 -13.15 -0.41 64.01
C SER A 547 -11.78 0.19 63.71
N ARG A 548 -11.02 -0.41 62.81
CA ARG A 548 -9.65 -0.04 62.45
C ARG A 548 -9.52 0.25 60.99
N HIS A 549 -8.96 1.43 60.69
CA HIS A 549 -8.61 1.83 59.31
C HIS A 549 -7.20 1.37 58.88
N TYR A 550 -6.53 0.53 59.69
CA TYR A 550 -5.23 -0.04 59.44
C TYR A 550 -5.15 -1.44 60.08
N PRO A 551 -4.29 -2.35 59.60
CA PRO A 551 -4.11 -3.67 60.20
C PRO A 551 -3.66 -3.59 61.65
N VAL A 552 -4.36 -4.33 62.53
CA VAL A 552 -3.96 -4.52 63.94
C VAL A 552 -3.67 -6.00 64.18
N PRO A 553 -2.68 -6.32 65.04
CA PRO A 553 -2.35 -7.72 65.33
C PRO A 553 -3.49 -8.41 66.11
N VAL A 554 -3.76 -9.66 65.78
CA VAL A 554 -4.65 -10.52 66.57
C VAL A 554 -3.96 -10.88 67.87
N SER A 555 -4.63 -10.64 69.01
CA SER A 555 -4.10 -10.87 70.33
C SER A 555 -3.80 -12.32 70.64
N GLY A 556 -2.93 -12.58 71.62
CA GLY A 556 -2.63 -13.92 72.15
C GLY A 556 -1.45 -14.64 71.53
N GLY A 557 -0.72 -14.01 70.55
CA GLY A 557 0.53 -14.59 70.03
C GLY A 557 0.37 -15.95 69.33
N LEU A 558 -0.81 -16.23 68.77
CA LEU A 558 -1.11 -17.49 68.12
C LEU A 558 -0.54 -17.51 66.69
N ALA A 559 0.09 -18.62 66.33
CA ALA A 559 0.61 -18.85 64.99
C ALA A 559 -0.50 -19.54 64.14
N PHE A 560 -1.14 -18.77 63.27
CA PHE A 560 -2.26 -19.24 62.45
C PHE A 560 -1.78 -19.84 61.10
N ALA A 561 -2.30 -21.06 60.80
CA ALA A 561 -2.17 -21.67 59.49
C ALA A 561 -3.27 -21.23 58.55
N GLN A 562 -4.49 -21.00 59.08
CA GLN A 562 -5.68 -20.50 58.34
C GLN A 562 -6.39 -19.45 59.20
N ILE A 563 -6.99 -18.44 58.57
CA ILE A 563 -7.88 -17.46 59.17
C ILE A 563 -9.11 -17.32 58.26
N THR A 564 -10.31 -17.23 58.84
CA THR A 564 -11.57 -17.08 58.12
C THR A 564 -12.46 -16.06 58.84
N PRO A 565 -12.53 -14.85 58.34
CA PRO A 565 -13.45 -13.83 58.82
C PRO A 565 -14.90 -14.19 58.43
N GLY A 566 -15.84 -14.15 59.40
CA GLY A 566 -17.26 -14.37 59.20
C GLY A 566 -18.08 -13.09 59.09
N GLY A 567 -19.42 -13.15 59.38
CA GLY A 567 -20.24 -11.95 59.40
C GLY A 567 -19.85 -11.00 60.52
N TRP A 568 -19.84 -11.51 61.76
CA TRP A 568 -19.55 -10.76 63.00
C TRP A 568 -18.49 -11.43 63.87
N HIS A 569 -17.85 -12.49 63.41
CA HIS A 569 -16.81 -13.23 64.14
C HIS A 569 -15.71 -13.62 63.20
N THR A 570 -14.63 -14.06 63.76
CA THR A 570 -13.48 -14.61 63.04
C THR A 570 -13.04 -15.92 63.69
N CYS A 571 -12.68 -16.91 62.86
CA CYS A 571 -12.10 -18.16 63.32
C CYS A 571 -10.72 -18.35 62.67
N GLY A 572 -9.83 -19.07 63.32
CA GLY A 572 -8.54 -19.44 62.75
C GLY A 572 -8.08 -20.81 63.29
N ILE A 573 -7.24 -21.49 62.53
CA ILE A 573 -6.63 -22.76 62.92
C ILE A 573 -5.14 -22.54 63.07
N THR A 574 -4.56 -22.99 64.15
CA THR A 574 -3.11 -23.04 64.35
C THR A 574 -2.45 -24.18 63.59
N GLY A 575 -1.13 -24.18 63.42
CA GLY A 575 -0.39 -25.27 62.80
C GLY A 575 -0.58 -26.64 63.48
N THR A 576 -1.12 -26.68 64.69
CA THR A 576 -1.43 -27.91 65.43
C THR A 576 -2.87 -28.41 65.15
N GLY A 577 -3.65 -27.72 64.34
CA GLY A 577 -5.03 -28.09 64.05
C GLY A 577 -6.04 -27.56 65.09
N LYS A 578 -5.65 -26.83 66.11
CA LYS A 578 -6.59 -26.23 67.07
C LYS A 578 -7.28 -25.03 66.51
N ALA A 579 -8.62 -25.00 66.62
CA ALA A 579 -9.44 -23.86 66.19
C ALA A 579 -9.65 -22.89 67.35
N TYR A 580 -9.56 -21.58 67.00
CA TYR A 580 -9.85 -20.44 67.88
C TYR A 580 -10.84 -19.54 67.17
N CYS A 581 -11.87 -19.05 67.88
CA CYS A 581 -12.83 -18.11 67.34
C CYS A 581 -12.97 -16.88 68.27
N TRP A 582 -13.34 -15.72 67.71
CA TRP A 582 -13.56 -14.47 68.44
C TRP A 582 -14.52 -13.56 67.70
N GLY A 583 -15.06 -12.56 68.35
CA GLY A 583 -16.06 -11.66 67.82
C GLY A 583 -17.45 -11.95 68.40
N GLY A 584 -18.50 -11.72 67.61
CA GLY A 584 -19.88 -11.96 67.96
C GLY A 584 -20.21 -13.41 68.25
N ASN A 585 -21.09 -13.67 69.25
CA ASN A 585 -21.41 -15.03 69.70
C ASN A 585 -22.88 -15.20 70.03
N SER A 586 -23.80 -14.34 69.59
CA SER A 586 -25.21 -14.38 69.97
C SER A 586 -25.94 -15.70 69.64
N ALA A 587 -25.45 -16.45 68.61
CA ALA A 587 -25.97 -17.76 68.21
C ALA A 587 -25.04 -18.93 68.64
N GLY A 588 -23.96 -18.68 69.39
CA GLY A 588 -22.97 -19.69 69.74
C GLY A 588 -21.93 -19.95 68.68
N GLN A 589 -21.76 -19.06 67.69
CA GLN A 589 -20.86 -19.28 66.54
C GLN A 589 -19.38 -19.37 66.88
N LEU A 590 -18.95 -19.00 68.14
CA LEU A 590 -17.60 -19.18 68.62
C LEU A 590 -17.29 -20.61 69.03
N GLY A 591 -18.31 -21.44 69.30
CA GLY A 591 -18.13 -22.88 69.65
C GLY A 591 -17.46 -23.12 70.97
N ASP A 592 -17.58 -22.18 71.91
CA ASP A 592 -16.94 -22.22 73.23
C ASP A 592 -17.93 -22.58 74.36
N SER A 593 -19.08 -23.17 74.03
CA SER A 593 -20.22 -23.53 74.91
C SER A 593 -20.91 -22.30 75.54
N THR A 594 -20.67 -21.09 75.02
CA THR A 594 -21.31 -19.85 75.46
C THR A 594 -21.98 -19.15 74.32
N ASN A 595 -22.75 -18.10 74.66
CA ASN A 595 -23.31 -17.18 73.70
C ASN A 595 -22.78 -15.74 73.97
N THR A 596 -21.60 -15.64 74.64
CA THR A 596 -20.96 -14.38 74.99
C THR A 596 -19.93 -13.95 73.95
N PRO A 597 -19.99 -12.72 73.42
CA PRO A 597 -18.96 -12.22 72.49
C PRO A 597 -17.60 -12.12 73.11
N ARG A 598 -16.50 -12.27 72.29
CA ARG A 598 -15.12 -12.15 72.76
C ARG A 598 -14.28 -11.33 71.81
N ALA A 599 -13.58 -10.30 72.33
CA ALA A 599 -12.72 -9.48 71.53
C ALA A 599 -11.26 -10.03 71.38
N VAL A 600 -11.00 -11.25 71.88
CA VAL A 600 -9.75 -11.95 71.78
C VAL A 600 -9.97 -13.42 71.37
N PRO A 601 -9.04 -14.09 70.70
CA PRO A 601 -9.18 -15.49 70.34
C PRO A 601 -9.49 -16.39 71.52
N GLY A 602 -10.57 -17.20 71.41
CA GLY A 602 -10.93 -18.25 72.40
C GLY A 602 -10.95 -19.63 71.72
N ALA A 603 -10.46 -20.65 72.42
CA ALA A 603 -10.42 -22.01 71.88
C ALA A 603 -11.82 -22.58 71.68
N VAL A 604 -12.06 -23.23 70.53
CA VAL A 604 -13.26 -24.03 70.27
C VAL A 604 -13.18 -25.26 71.20
N VAL A 605 -14.31 -25.59 71.87
CA VAL A 605 -14.37 -26.73 72.83
C VAL A 605 -14.54 -28.06 72.09
N GLY A 606 -14.50 -29.20 72.90
CA GLY A 606 -14.67 -30.50 72.34
C GLY A 606 -13.40 -31.25 71.91
N GLY A 607 -12.22 -30.63 72.07
CA GLY A 607 -10.93 -31.34 71.85
C GLY A 607 -10.66 -31.75 70.40
N LEU A 608 -11.39 -31.19 69.44
CA LEU A 608 -11.28 -31.53 68.03
C LEU A 608 -10.03 -30.86 67.41
N SER A 609 -9.45 -31.59 66.47
CA SER A 609 -8.44 -31.03 65.55
C SER A 609 -9.05 -30.88 64.16
N PHE A 610 -8.84 -29.70 63.53
CA PHE A 610 -9.43 -29.32 62.25
C PHE A 610 -8.34 -29.18 61.19
N LYS A 611 -8.69 -29.62 59.94
CA LYS A 611 -7.92 -29.34 58.73
C LYS A 611 -8.29 -27.96 58.18
N MET A 612 -9.54 -27.59 58.28
CA MET A 612 -10.07 -26.30 57.79
C MET A 612 -11.31 -25.89 58.59
N VAL A 613 -11.55 -24.59 58.68
CA VAL A 613 -12.76 -23.98 59.19
C VAL A 613 -13.29 -22.95 58.21
N ALA A 614 -14.59 -22.73 58.17
CA ALA A 614 -15.25 -21.69 57.43
C ALA A 614 -16.24 -20.97 58.34
N ALA A 615 -16.05 -19.68 58.50
CA ALA A 615 -16.97 -18.82 59.25
C ALA A 615 -18.01 -18.25 58.29
N GLY A 616 -19.28 -18.53 58.50
CA GLY A 616 -20.42 -17.93 57.82
C GLY A 616 -20.89 -16.62 58.49
N PHE A 617 -22.16 -16.22 58.23
CA PHE A 617 -22.64 -14.96 58.82
C PHE A 617 -22.73 -15.08 60.36
N VAL A 618 -23.41 -16.09 60.88
CA VAL A 618 -23.53 -16.42 62.29
C VAL A 618 -23.42 -17.93 62.54
N THR A 619 -22.76 -18.65 61.62
CA THR A 619 -22.47 -20.08 61.69
C THR A 619 -20.99 -20.32 61.54
N THR A 620 -20.48 -21.41 62.00
CA THR A 620 -19.11 -21.89 61.77
C THR A 620 -19.16 -23.38 61.41
N CYS A 621 -18.48 -23.78 60.37
CA CYS A 621 -18.32 -25.19 59.99
C CYS A 621 -16.82 -25.56 59.96
N GLY A 622 -16.48 -26.77 60.30
CA GLY A 622 -15.13 -27.28 60.27
C GLY A 622 -15.03 -28.68 59.72
N VAL A 623 -13.93 -28.97 59.07
CA VAL A 623 -13.55 -30.32 58.65
C VAL A 623 -12.46 -30.79 59.59
N THR A 624 -12.74 -31.85 60.29
CA THR A 624 -11.80 -32.46 61.23
C THR A 624 -10.66 -33.17 60.53
N THR A 625 -9.55 -33.42 61.26
CA THR A 625 -8.41 -34.21 60.75
C THR A 625 -8.82 -35.65 60.36
N LEU A 626 -9.97 -36.12 60.86
CA LEU A 626 -10.57 -37.40 60.50
C LEU A 626 -11.57 -37.32 59.34
N ASN A 627 -11.61 -36.22 58.63
CA ASN A 627 -12.52 -35.95 57.48
C ASN A 627 -14.01 -35.85 57.85
N GLY A 628 -14.38 -35.66 59.11
CA GLY A 628 -15.73 -35.38 59.50
C GLY A 628 -16.10 -33.90 59.33
N LEU A 629 -17.30 -33.63 58.79
CA LEU A 629 -17.87 -32.29 58.74
C LEU A 629 -18.72 -32.06 60.00
N ILE A 630 -18.48 -30.90 60.63
CA ILE A 630 -19.23 -30.51 61.84
C ILE A 630 -19.44 -29.01 61.83
N CYS A 631 -20.65 -28.55 62.15
CA CYS A 631 -21.01 -27.14 62.19
C CYS A 631 -21.62 -26.74 63.55
N TRP A 632 -21.48 -25.45 63.91
CA TRP A 632 -22.08 -24.84 65.10
C TRP A 632 -22.44 -23.37 64.84
N GLY A 633 -23.22 -22.78 65.73
CA GLY A 633 -23.79 -21.47 65.57
C GLY A 633 -25.29 -21.54 65.26
N SER A 634 -25.80 -20.57 64.48
CA SER A 634 -27.20 -20.48 64.12
C SER A 634 -27.63 -21.60 63.16
N ASN A 635 -28.85 -22.13 63.38
CA ASN A 635 -29.42 -23.22 62.59
C ASN A 635 -30.87 -22.99 62.12
N GLY A 636 -31.38 -21.78 62.21
CA GLY A 636 -32.78 -21.51 61.91
C GLY A 636 -33.27 -21.93 60.52
N ASN A 637 -32.35 -21.98 59.53
CA ASN A 637 -32.60 -22.41 58.13
C ASN A 637 -31.93 -23.76 57.80
N GLY A 638 -31.53 -24.54 58.81
CA GLY A 638 -30.79 -25.78 58.58
C GLY A 638 -29.33 -25.55 58.22
N ALA A 639 -28.76 -24.38 58.55
CA ALA A 639 -27.39 -23.97 58.15
C ALA A 639 -26.29 -24.80 58.79
N LEU A 640 -26.56 -25.67 59.76
CA LEU A 640 -25.60 -26.62 60.34
C LEU A 640 -25.53 -27.93 59.55
N GLY A 641 -26.51 -28.25 58.69
CA GLY A 641 -26.51 -29.44 57.84
C GLY A 641 -26.71 -30.76 58.58
N ASP A 642 -27.16 -30.70 59.82
CA ASP A 642 -27.29 -31.82 60.75
C ASP A 642 -28.68 -32.47 60.77
N GLY A 643 -29.57 -32.02 59.87
CA GLY A 643 -30.98 -32.47 59.82
C GLY A 643 -31.89 -31.82 60.89
N LYS A 644 -31.36 -30.87 61.66
CA LYS A 644 -32.08 -30.20 62.77
C LYS A 644 -32.17 -28.68 62.44
N LEU A 645 -32.90 -27.93 63.30
CA LEU A 645 -33.07 -26.49 63.13
C LEU A 645 -32.73 -25.69 64.43
N ASN A 646 -32.10 -26.36 65.42
CA ASN A 646 -31.71 -25.75 66.69
C ASN A 646 -30.27 -25.17 66.61
N ASP A 647 -30.06 -23.94 67.10
CA ASP A 647 -28.76 -23.37 67.28
C ASP A 647 -27.86 -24.17 68.20
N ARG A 648 -26.53 -24.14 67.97
CA ARG A 648 -25.53 -24.82 68.79
C ARG A 648 -24.37 -23.93 69.14
N ASN A 649 -24.00 -23.88 70.42
CA ASN A 649 -22.87 -23.11 70.89
C ASN A 649 -21.58 -23.90 71.07
N ALA A 650 -21.57 -25.16 70.62
CA ALA A 650 -20.38 -26.01 70.60
C ALA A 650 -20.47 -27.06 69.50
N PRO A 651 -19.34 -27.54 68.94
CA PRO A 651 -19.34 -28.71 68.05
C PRO A 651 -19.91 -29.95 68.74
N ASP A 652 -20.87 -30.66 68.13
CA ASP A 652 -21.45 -31.88 68.65
C ASP A 652 -20.90 -33.08 67.85
N LEU A 653 -20.19 -33.97 68.53
CA LEU A 653 -19.55 -35.16 67.92
C LEU A 653 -20.57 -36.18 67.39
N GLY A 654 -21.82 -36.08 67.82
CA GLY A 654 -22.90 -36.96 67.34
C GLY A 654 -23.46 -36.60 65.95
N ASP A 655 -23.14 -35.45 65.46
CA ASP A 655 -23.64 -34.87 64.19
C ASP A 655 -22.57 -34.82 63.10
N ILE A 656 -21.50 -35.62 63.22
CA ILE A 656 -20.46 -35.66 62.19
C ILE A 656 -21.03 -36.33 60.94
N VAL A 657 -21.10 -35.53 59.85
CA VAL A 657 -21.48 -36.03 58.51
C VAL A 657 -20.25 -36.61 57.81
N PRO A 658 -20.22 -37.90 57.44
CA PRO A 658 -19.09 -38.55 56.81
C PRO A 658 -19.02 -38.17 55.31
N PHE A 659 -18.48 -37.01 54.97
CA PHE A 659 -18.47 -36.52 53.60
C PHE A 659 -17.08 -36.55 52.94
N GLN A 660 -16.01 -36.69 53.71
CA GLN A 660 -14.61 -36.56 53.26
C GLN A 660 -14.32 -35.29 52.43
N PRO A 661 -14.65 -34.12 52.95
CA PRO A 661 -14.48 -32.86 52.19
C PRO A 661 -13.01 -32.47 52.09
N ASP A 662 -12.66 -31.94 50.93
CA ASP A 662 -11.35 -31.30 50.63
C ASP A 662 -11.44 -29.78 50.62
N SER A 663 -12.64 -29.20 50.58
CA SER A 663 -12.88 -27.76 50.81
C SER A 663 -14.28 -27.52 51.41
N ILE A 664 -14.40 -26.42 52.15
CA ILE A 664 -15.64 -25.97 52.77
C ILE A 664 -15.77 -24.45 52.64
N VAL A 665 -16.98 -23.97 52.38
CA VAL A 665 -17.35 -22.56 52.45
C VAL A 665 -18.66 -22.39 53.19
N ALA A 666 -18.81 -21.23 53.83
CA ALA A 666 -20.05 -20.86 54.50
C ALA A 666 -20.49 -19.49 53.97
N GLY A 667 -21.73 -19.39 53.51
CA GLY A 667 -22.38 -18.17 53.07
C GLY A 667 -23.16 -17.49 54.21
N SER A 668 -24.17 -16.69 53.83
CA SER A 668 -25.00 -15.98 54.82
C SER A 668 -25.75 -16.88 55.77
N VAL A 669 -26.48 -17.89 55.26
CA VAL A 669 -27.27 -18.87 55.98
C VAL A 669 -27.25 -20.24 55.30
N PHE A 670 -26.19 -20.56 54.63
CA PHE A 670 -25.96 -21.85 53.94
C PHE A 670 -24.49 -22.25 54.03
N GLY A 671 -24.21 -23.53 53.81
CA GLY A 671 -22.86 -24.05 53.69
C GLY A 671 -22.73 -24.94 52.45
N CYS A 672 -21.52 -24.98 51.89
CA CYS A 672 -21.18 -25.95 50.82
C CYS A 672 -19.85 -26.62 51.10
N VAL A 673 -19.74 -27.89 50.70
CA VAL A 673 -18.50 -28.65 50.67
C VAL A 673 -18.23 -29.18 49.29
N HIS A 674 -16.97 -29.31 48.96
CA HIS A 674 -16.49 -30.10 47.83
C HIS A 674 -15.79 -31.35 48.39
N GLY A 675 -16.04 -32.49 47.78
CA GLY A 675 -15.37 -33.75 48.05
C GLY A 675 -15.29 -34.61 46.80
N GLN A 676 -14.89 -35.89 46.96
CA GLN A 676 -14.67 -36.80 45.82
C GLN A 676 -15.92 -37.00 44.95
N THR A 677 -17.11 -36.82 45.50
CA THR A 677 -18.41 -37.02 44.83
C THR A 677 -18.99 -35.74 44.23
N GLY A 678 -18.28 -34.58 44.34
CA GLY A 678 -18.74 -33.29 43.84
C GLY A 678 -19.03 -32.28 44.94
N VAL A 679 -19.87 -31.29 44.64
CA VAL A 679 -20.28 -30.22 45.56
C VAL A 679 -21.64 -30.54 46.17
N ALA A 680 -21.74 -30.47 47.49
CA ALA A 680 -23.00 -30.55 48.21
C ALA A 680 -23.20 -29.30 49.07
N CYS A 681 -24.40 -28.74 49.05
CA CYS A 681 -24.78 -27.54 49.81
C CYS A 681 -25.98 -27.85 50.72
N TRP A 682 -26.12 -27.03 51.78
CA TRP A 682 -27.22 -27.12 52.73
C TRP A 682 -27.55 -25.73 53.32
N GLY A 683 -28.68 -25.61 54.00
CA GLY A 683 -29.15 -24.37 54.58
C GLY A 683 -30.22 -23.72 53.72
N ASP A 684 -30.20 -22.40 53.65
CA ASP A 684 -31.15 -21.61 52.86
C ASP A 684 -30.96 -21.81 51.36
N GLY A 685 -32.04 -22.04 50.63
CA GLY A 685 -32.05 -22.23 49.18
C GLY A 685 -32.95 -21.25 48.43
N ARG A 686 -33.50 -20.19 49.09
CA ARG A 686 -34.52 -19.30 48.52
C ARG A 686 -34.09 -18.55 47.26
N PHE A 687 -32.82 -18.30 47.09
CA PHE A 687 -32.26 -17.70 45.87
C PHE A 687 -31.56 -18.72 44.96
N GLY A 688 -31.68 -20.05 45.29
CA GLY A 688 -31.03 -21.12 44.57
C GLY A 688 -29.60 -21.43 45.02
N GLU A 689 -29.18 -20.99 46.21
CA GLU A 689 -27.82 -21.16 46.77
C GLU A 689 -27.36 -22.61 46.82
N LEU A 690 -28.30 -23.56 46.91
CA LEU A 690 -27.97 -25.01 46.99
C LEU A 690 -27.64 -25.61 45.62
N GLY A 691 -27.97 -24.92 44.53
CA GLY A 691 -27.61 -25.36 43.16
C GLY A 691 -28.34 -26.62 42.67
N THR A 692 -29.50 -26.96 43.24
CA THR A 692 -30.22 -28.22 43.04
C THR A 692 -31.32 -28.17 41.97
N SER A 693 -31.39 -27.11 41.16
CA SER A 693 -32.51 -26.75 40.26
C SER A 693 -33.80 -26.41 41.04
N SER A 694 -33.71 -26.16 42.34
CA SER A 694 -34.80 -25.80 43.25
C SER A 694 -34.42 -24.62 44.13
N THR A 695 -35.40 -23.87 44.59
CA THR A 695 -35.26 -22.79 45.60
C THR A 695 -35.66 -23.27 47.01
N SER A 696 -35.74 -24.57 47.22
CA SER A 696 -36.06 -25.15 48.53
C SER A 696 -34.83 -25.22 49.42
N SER A 697 -34.98 -24.82 50.70
CA SER A 697 -33.95 -25.01 51.73
C SER A 697 -33.79 -26.47 52.11
N SER A 698 -32.60 -26.86 52.57
CA SER A 698 -32.31 -28.22 53.06
C SER A 698 -31.51 -28.18 54.35
N SER A 699 -31.97 -28.93 55.39
CA SER A 699 -31.23 -29.07 56.66
C SER A 699 -30.14 -30.15 56.59
N VAL A 700 -29.97 -30.83 55.46
CA VAL A 700 -28.92 -31.82 55.18
C VAL A 700 -28.19 -31.48 53.89
N PRO A 701 -26.92 -31.88 53.71
CA PRO A 701 -26.18 -31.71 52.47
C PRO A 701 -26.90 -32.34 51.27
N VAL A 702 -27.12 -31.57 50.20
CA VAL A 702 -27.70 -32.01 48.92
C VAL A 702 -26.75 -31.68 47.79
N PHE A 703 -26.59 -32.60 46.83
CA PHE A 703 -25.70 -32.40 45.71
C PHE A 703 -26.25 -31.39 44.71
N THR A 704 -25.34 -30.58 44.15
CA THR A 704 -25.69 -29.66 43.05
C THR A 704 -26.20 -30.42 41.83
N ALA A 705 -27.08 -29.78 41.06
CA ALA A 705 -27.63 -30.32 39.81
C ALA A 705 -26.55 -30.58 38.75
N ASN A 706 -26.90 -31.39 37.74
CA ASN A 706 -26.15 -31.60 36.49
C ASN A 706 -24.83 -32.36 36.60
N SER A 707 -24.55 -33.09 37.70
CA SER A 707 -23.34 -33.93 37.85
C SER A 707 -22.03 -33.28 37.39
N LEU A 708 -21.93 -31.95 37.54
CA LEU A 708 -20.75 -31.21 37.11
C LEU A 708 -19.57 -31.54 38.03
N LEU A 709 -18.43 -31.84 37.47
CA LEU A 709 -17.18 -32.00 38.22
C LEU A 709 -16.68 -30.61 38.66
N LEU A 710 -17.32 -30.04 39.68
CA LEU A 710 -17.01 -28.75 40.27
C LEU A 710 -15.92 -28.87 41.32
N THR A 711 -14.98 -27.96 41.35
CA THR A 711 -13.87 -27.87 42.31
C THR A 711 -13.69 -26.41 42.75
N ARG A 712 -12.86 -26.17 43.79
CA ARG A 712 -12.51 -24.79 44.21
C ARG A 712 -13.72 -23.91 44.45
N ILE A 713 -14.59 -24.33 45.37
CA ILE A 713 -15.78 -23.56 45.77
C ILE A 713 -15.37 -22.26 46.50
N THR A 714 -16.14 -21.19 46.31
CA THR A 714 -16.00 -19.92 47.01
C THR A 714 -17.36 -19.33 47.31
N ALA A 715 -17.52 -18.80 48.53
CA ALA A 715 -18.66 -18.05 48.98
C ALA A 715 -18.21 -17.03 50.03
N ASN A 716 -19.00 -15.98 50.27
CA ASN A 716 -18.71 -14.96 51.30
C ASN A 716 -19.77 -15.07 52.43
N PRO A 717 -19.38 -14.84 53.69
CA PRO A 717 -20.30 -14.89 54.85
C PRO A 717 -21.48 -13.91 54.74
N GLY A 718 -21.38 -12.84 53.95
CA GLY A 718 -22.47 -11.89 53.71
C GLY A 718 -23.25 -12.17 52.44
N GLY A 719 -22.85 -13.17 51.62
CA GLY A 719 -23.39 -13.45 50.31
C GLY A 719 -24.38 -14.62 50.26
N SER A 720 -25.27 -14.60 49.27
CA SER A 720 -26.24 -15.66 48.98
C SER A 720 -25.98 -16.27 47.59
N PHE A 721 -24.73 -16.48 47.25
CA PHE A 721 -24.32 -17.15 46.01
C PHE A 721 -23.00 -17.89 46.20
N VAL A 722 -22.75 -18.84 45.29
CA VAL A 722 -21.55 -19.70 45.27
C VAL A 722 -20.94 -19.64 43.88
N CYS A 723 -19.61 -19.64 43.80
CA CYS A 723 -18.89 -19.93 42.58
C CYS A 723 -17.99 -21.16 42.77
N ALA A 724 -17.82 -21.92 41.69
CA ALA A 724 -16.95 -23.10 41.66
C ALA A 724 -16.27 -23.23 40.31
N ARG A 725 -15.08 -23.84 40.28
CA ARG A 725 -14.35 -24.10 39.05
C ARG A 725 -14.72 -25.48 38.49
N ARG A 726 -15.08 -25.56 37.24
CA ARG A 726 -15.30 -26.85 36.56
C ARG A 726 -13.96 -27.51 36.21
N PHE A 727 -13.79 -28.76 36.59
CA PHE A 727 -12.51 -29.48 36.48
C PHE A 727 -12.05 -29.66 35.03
N ASP A 728 -12.96 -30.12 34.15
CA ASP A 728 -12.68 -30.49 32.77
C ASP A 728 -12.36 -29.26 31.85
N THR A 729 -13.04 -28.15 32.06
CA THR A 729 -12.91 -26.95 31.25
C THR A 729 -12.07 -25.85 31.89
N GLY A 730 -11.88 -25.95 33.21
CA GLY A 730 -11.23 -24.91 34.00
C GLY A 730 -12.06 -23.64 34.17
N ARG A 731 -13.29 -23.57 33.62
CA ARG A 731 -14.17 -22.40 33.68
C ARG A 731 -14.88 -22.31 35.03
N TYR A 732 -15.20 -21.09 35.44
CA TYR A 732 -15.98 -20.85 36.65
C TYR A 732 -17.48 -20.83 36.36
N TRP A 733 -18.25 -21.38 37.29
CA TRP A 733 -19.70 -21.47 37.28
C TRP A 733 -20.22 -20.93 38.61
N CYS A 734 -21.24 -20.07 38.56
CA CYS A 734 -21.83 -19.49 39.77
C CYS A 734 -23.33 -19.78 39.82
N TRP A 735 -23.90 -19.78 41.02
CA TRP A 735 -25.32 -19.99 41.27
C TRP A 735 -25.76 -19.33 42.59
N GLY A 736 -27.08 -19.14 42.79
CA GLY A 736 -27.65 -18.40 43.89
C GLY A 736 -28.21 -17.06 43.47
N ALA A 737 -28.21 -16.08 44.37
CA ALA A 737 -28.68 -14.72 44.16
C ALA A 737 -27.90 -14.02 43.04
N ASN A 738 -28.63 -13.27 42.18
CA ASN A 738 -28.06 -12.55 41.05
C ASN A 738 -28.66 -11.13 40.84
N GLY A 739 -29.45 -10.62 41.76
CA GLY A 739 -30.10 -9.31 41.60
C GLY A 739 -29.17 -8.15 41.31
N GLN A 740 -27.86 -8.30 41.56
CA GLN A 740 -26.80 -7.31 41.24
C GLN A 740 -25.91 -7.77 40.08
N GLY A 741 -26.21 -8.89 39.41
CA GLY A 741 -25.36 -9.46 38.37
C GLY A 741 -24.12 -10.19 38.90
N GLN A 742 -24.08 -10.57 40.16
CA GLN A 742 -22.92 -11.17 40.85
C GLN A 742 -22.55 -12.58 40.34
N LEU A 743 -23.38 -13.21 39.55
CA LEU A 743 -23.05 -14.48 38.88
C LEU A 743 -22.22 -14.29 37.63
N GLY A 744 -22.20 -13.09 37.06
CA GLY A 744 -21.37 -12.77 35.88
C GLY A 744 -21.83 -13.48 34.59
N ASP A 745 -23.08 -13.90 34.50
CA ASP A 745 -23.68 -14.59 33.37
C ASP A 745 -24.36 -13.68 32.35
N GLY A 746 -24.18 -12.36 32.49
CA GLY A 746 -24.80 -11.33 31.65
C GLY A 746 -26.24 -11.00 32.03
N SER A 747 -26.79 -11.61 33.11
CA SER A 747 -28.14 -11.37 33.60
C SER A 747 -28.16 -10.86 35.05
N THR A 748 -29.34 -10.53 35.52
CA THR A 748 -29.60 -10.22 36.94
C THR A 748 -30.66 -11.19 37.55
N THR A 749 -30.80 -12.35 36.92
CA THR A 749 -31.78 -13.38 37.37
C THR A 749 -31.07 -14.41 38.24
N ASP A 750 -31.66 -14.69 39.41
CA ASP A 750 -31.17 -15.73 40.32
C ASP A 750 -31.10 -17.10 39.62
N ARG A 751 -30.11 -17.92 39.98
CA ARG A 751 -29.89 -19.25 39.41
C ARG A 751 -29.96 -20.32 40.46
N SER A 752 -30.89 -21.24 40.30
CA SER A 752 -31.02 -22.42 41.17
C SER A 752 -30.12 -23.60 40.75
N GLU A 753 -29.32 -23.45 39.71
CA GLU A 753 -28.32 -24.40 39.25
C GLU A 753 -27.05 -23.69 38.79
N PRO A 754 -25.89 -24.38 38.84
CA PRO A 754 -24.65 -23.82 38.36
C PRO A 754 -24.77 -23.30 36.93
N THR A 755 -24.36 -22.01 36.69
CA THR A 755 -24.41 -21.30 35.41
C THR A 755 -23.02 -20.75 35.09
N PRO A 756 -22.52 -20.84 33.84
CA PRO A 756 -21.19 -20.39 33.51
C PRO A 756 -21.08 -18.86 33.61
N VAL A 757 -20.00 -18.39 34.21
CA VAL A 757 -19.58 -16.97 34.11
C VAL A 757 -19.21 -16.71 32.65
N ILE A 758 -19.47 -15.50 32.14
CA ILE A 758 -19.01 -15.08 30.81
C ILE A 758 -17.48 -15.02 30.81
N GLN A 759 -16.90 -15.97 30.08
CA GLN A 759 -15.46 -16.23 30.06
C GLN A 759 -14.98 -16.45 28.65
#